data_8af2a5aa3d1884893509d4a2ef2f2dfe
#
_entry.id   8af2a5aa3d1884893509d4a2ef2f2dfe
#
_cell.length_a   1.000
_cell.length_b   1.000
_cell.length_c   1.000
_cell.angle_alpha   90.00
_cell.angle_beta   90.00
_cell.angle_gamma   90.00
#
_symmetry.space_group_name_H-M   'P 1'
#
loop_
_entity.id
_entity.type
_entity.pdbx_description
1 polymer ?
#
loop_
_entity_poly.entity_id
_entity_poly.type
_entity_poly.pdbx_seq_one_letter_code
_entity_poly.pdbx_strand_id
1 'polypeptide(L)'
;MHGSSKERLFVVNGVKTNNLKSLNVTIRLNSITAITGISGGGKSSLAYGTLYSICKQQFSQLESGAYDHAVYNVDEFHGALPAIALTQNNFNSNPRSTIYSYLDIPSYLYSITPSNDTNIDQSILRLNKPGNECPHCGGSRETLSLSENLLIDDSKSLKDTPFKCWTGANLSKYGALLSAFCEDEGIDIRKTVRELPAAHKKKILEGESAKKYKISFTFSGKRRSREERYVGPMRTLQEFSQSKNISQYDAYRKFSTPSPCMMCDSTGVDREKFKRSKIGEMSLFDILRLPISECLETLKVSCQNFSPALDSLIHQLDTLMQLELGYLTLARQIPSLSGGELQKLRFAQICNTQISGVLFVLDEISSQVSKNHHELLIQKMKEICDRGNTIVLIEHNDYFIASADQVICVGPGPGEEGGYIVPYLPPQRIEPRNHKALEKRDFFQLPKVSNNNVVGVSASVPRGSITGVCGVSGSGKSSFASAISQSLPQVNYVSQKQMRGNIRSTISTALDLSSTIANIYSKNTGASKELFLLQPGKPGCCDECGGTGVIEFTRTFEKTVKISCPTCEGALFSNEVDDICISGLNIKDFYFCALHSLPKELVGQSKKVASIVGISEALGISHLSVSRKIGSLSGGESRRVKLLQALVSPNKEKTLIIDEPGAGLDRLSAINAIRHIHQYAERFKAILVIDHKPEILNECDYLLEFGPGAGPDGGKIVYFGPPVYNRLIGGQQD
;
A
#
# COMPACT_ATOMS: atom_id res chain seq x y z
N MET A 1 -22.49 -40.70 31.06
CA MET A 1 -21.14 -40.30 31.57
C MET A 1 -20.82 -38.93 30.98
N HIS A 2 -21.10 -37.86 31.74
CA HIS A 2 -20.70 -36.51 31.34
C HIS A 2 -19.23 -36.37 31.65
N GLY A 3 -18.35 -36.59 30.66
CA GLY A 3 -16.96 -36.21 30.75
C GLY A 3 -16.86 -34.69 30.73
N SER A 4 -16.36 -34.11 31.80
CA SER A 4 -15.90 -32.71 31.81
C SER A 4 -14.91 -32.54 30.66
N SER A 5 -15.29 -31.83 29.60
CA SER A 5 -14.39 -31.47 28.53
C SER A 5 -13.31 -30.57 29.15
N LYS A 6 -12.11 -31.13 29.38
CA LYS A 6 -10.94 -30.30 29.74
C LYS A 6 -10.84 -29.22 28.67
N GLU A 7 -11.02 -27.96 29.04
CA GLU A 7 -10.76 -26.82 28.14
C GLU A 7 -9.39 -27.01 27.51
N ARG A 8 -9.34 -27.03 26.21
CA ARG A 8 -8.07 -27.08 25.46
C ARG A 8 -7.51 -25.68 25.38
N LEU A 9 -6.28 -25.51 25.86
CA LEU A 9 -5.65 -24.21 25.99
C LEU A 9 -4.32 -24.15 25.22
N PHE A 10 -4.02 -23.00 24.62
CA PHE A 10 -2.69 -22.65 24.17
C PHE A 10 -2.11 -21.65 25.18
N VAL A 11 -1.09 -22.08 25.91
CA VAL A 11 -0.46 -21.33 27.01
C VAL A 11 0.94 -20.90 26.60
N VAL A 12 1.29 -19.65 26.88
CA VAL A 12 2.63 -19.09 26.66
C VAL A 12 3.02 -18.26 27.88
N ASN A 13 4.11 -18.63 28.52
CA ASN A 13 4.61 -18.00 29.73
C ASN A 13 5.90 -17.22 29.47
N GLY A 14 6.07 -16.12 30.20
CA GLY A 14 7.28 -15.31 30.16
C GLY A 14 7.54 -14.63 28.82
N VAL A 15 6.51 -14.11 28.15
CA VAL A 15 6.63 -13.47 26.82
C VAL A 15 7.39 -12.15 26.94
N LYS A 16 8.58 -12.09 26.27
CA LYS A 16 9.51 -10.94 26.27
C LYS A 16 9.78 -10.43 24.84
N THR A 17 8.98 -10.83 23.88
CA THR A 17 9.16 -10.46 22.47
C THR A 17 8.97 -8.95 22.25
N ASN A 18 9.96 -8.28 21.64
CA ASN A 18 10.00 -6.84 21.43
C ASN A 18 9.81 -6.03 22.74
N ASN A 19 8.70 -5.26 22.84
CA ASN A 19 8.40 -4.43 24.01
C ASN A 19 7.62 -5.15 25.12
N LEU A 20 7.32 -6.45 24.99
CA LEU A 20 6.54 -7.19 25.97
C LEU A 20 7.34 -7.48 27.27
N LYS A 21 6.70 -7.35 28.42
CA LYS A 21 7.31 -7.36 29.76
C LYS A 21 6.98 -8.65 30.52
N SER A 22 7.47 -9.79 30.03
CA SER A 22 7.33 -11.13 30.68
C SER A 22 5.85 -11.50 30.91
N LEU A 23 5.01 -11.45 29.87
CA LEU A 23 3.59 -11.76 29.98
C LEU A 23 3.33 -13.25 30.07
N ASN A 24 2.30 -13.62 30.83
CA ASN A 24 1.70 -14.95 30.79
C ASN A 24 0.36 -14.87 30.07
N VAL A 25 0.20 -15.64 29.01
CA VAL A 25 -0.96 -15.57 28.11
C VAL A 25 -1.55 -16.95 27.92
N THR A 26 -2.85 -17.05 28.05
CA THR A 26 -3.61 -18.27 27.79
C THR A 26 -4.69 -17.97 26.76
N ILE A 27 -4.69 -18.72 25.67
CA ILE A 27 -5.71 -18.64 24.60
C ILE A 27 -6.60 -19.87 24.70
N ARG A 28 -7.92 -19.66 24.80
CA ARG A 28 -8.91 -20.74 24.72
C ARG A 28 -8.99 -21.23 23.28
N LEU A 29 -8.89 -22.56 23.08
CA LEU A 29 -9.06 -23.11 21.75
C LEU A 29 -10.54 -23.15 21.36
N ASN A 30 -10.80 -23.18 20.05
CA ASN A 30 -12.14 -23.16 19.46
C ASN A 30 -13.00 -21.95 19.89
N SER A 31 -12.34 -20.82 20.06
CA SER A 31 -12.98 -19.56 20.50
C SER A 31 -12.35 -18.35 19.82
N ILE A 32 -12.95 -17.19 19.99
CA ILE A 32 -12.48 -15.89 19.50
C ILE A 32 -11.82 -15.16 20.67
N THR A 33 -10.51 -14.91 20.59
CA THR A 33 -9.77 -14.06 21.52
C THR A 33 -9.45 -12.72 20.86
N ALA A 34 -9.97 -11.61 21.41
CA ALA A 34 -9.63 -10.27 20.97
C ALA A 34 -8.40 -9.74 21.71
N ILE A 35 -7.39 -9.30 20.97
CA ILE A 35 -6.23 -8.56 21.49
C ILE A 35 -6.42 -7.09 21.15
N THR A 36 -6.57 -6.24 22.17
CA THR A 36 -6.81 -4.80 22.04
C THR A 36 -5.80 -3.99 22.83
N GLY A 37 -5.94 -2.66 22.84
CA GLY A 37 -5.08 -1.72 23.54
C GLY A 37 -4.58 -0.60 22.63
N ILE A 38 -3.77 0.28 23.18
CA ILE A 38 -3.26 1.46 22.47
C ILE A 38 -2.30 1.10 21.34
N SER A 39 -2.17 2.01 20.36
CA SER A 39 -1.18 1.85 19.27
C SER A 39 0.25 1.89 19.83
N GLY A 40 1.10 0.94 19.41
CA GLY A 40 2.46 0.78 19.96
C GLY A 40 2.53 0.05 21.31
N GLY A 41 1.39 -0.33 21.94
CA GLY A 41 1.34 -1.00 23.23
C GLY A 41 1.88 -2.44 23.26
N GLY A 42 2.03 -3.10 22.09
CA GLY A 42 2.57 -4.47 22.00
C GLY A 42 1.60 -5.51 21.40
N LYS A 43 0.41 -5.11 20.91
CA LYS A 43 -0.58 -6.03 20.31
C LYS A 43 0.00 -6.92 19.22
N SER A 44 0.64 -6.32 18.22
CA SER A 44 1.25 -7.06 17.10
C SER A 44 2.46 -7.89 17.55
N SER A 45 3.19 -7.44 18.59
CA SER A 45 4.28 -8.22 19.21
C SER A 45 3.74 -9.48 19.87
N LEU A 46 2.57 -9.41 20.52
CA LEU A 46 1.92 -10.57 21.12
C LEU A 46 1.32 -11.49 20.04
N ALA A 47 0.45 -10.97 19.16
CA ALA A 47 -0.30 -11.78 18.21
C ALA A 47 0.60 -12.39 17.11
N TYR A 48 1.37 -11.55 16.41
CA TYR A 48 2.22 -11.99 15.28
C TYR A 48 3.62 -12.37 15.75
N GLY A 49 4.26 -11.49 16.55
CA GLY A 49 5.63 -11.70 17.00
C GLY A 49 5.78 -12.91 17.90
N THR A 50 4.73 -13.29 18.62
CA THR A 50 4.77 -14.41 19.59
C THR A 50 3.85 -15.54 19.19
N LEU A 51 2.52 -15.42 19.36
CA LEU A 51 1.57 -16.52 19.18
C LEU A 51 1.66 -17.17 17.81
N TYR A 52 1.56 -16.35 16.73
CA TYR A 52 1.68 -16.84 15.37
C TYR A 52 3.06 -17.41 15.07
N SER A 53 4.14 -16.74 15.52
CA SER A 53 5.52 -17.16 15.25
C SER A 53 5.86 -18.50 15.90
N ILE A 54 5.42 -18.74 17.13
CA ILE A 54 5.56 -20.03 17.82
C ILE A 54 4.89 -21.14 16.99
N CYS A 55 3.61 -20.94 16.67
CA CYS A 55 2.81 -21.92 15.94
C CYS A 55 3.38 -22.21 14.55
N LYS A 56 3.77 -21.17 13.81
CA LYS A 56 4.37 -21.31 12.49
C LYS A 56 5.70 -22.05 12.52
N GLN A 57 6.57 -21.73 13.49
CA GLN A 57 7.89 -22.37 13.61
C GLN A 57 7.74 -23.85 13.95
N GLN A 58 6.87 -24.19 14.91
CA GLN A 58 6.63 -25.58 15.29
C GLN A 58 6.12 -26.40 14.09
N PHE A 59 5.18 -25.85 13.32
CA PHE A 59 4.66 -26.52 12.13
C PHE A 59 5.75 -26.67 11.05
N SER A 60 6.51 -25.61 10.75
CA SER A 60 7.61 -25.67 9.77
C SER A 60 8.70 -26.68 10.15
N GLN A 61 9.02 -26.82 11.43
CA GLN A 61 9.98 -27.83 11.91
C GLN A 61 9.50 -29.25 11.63
N LEU A 62 8.21 -29.51 11.85
CA LEU A 62 7.61 -30.83 11.58
C LEU A 62 7.54 -31.13 10.08
N GLU A 63 7.27 -30.11 9.24
CA GLU A 63 7.11 -30.27 7.79
C GLU A 63 8.44 -30.43 7.05
N SER A 64 9.42 -29.58 7.34
CA SER A 64 10.65 -29.45 6.54
C SER A 64 11.93 -29.83 7.27
N GLY A 65 11.87 -30.08 8.59
CA GLY A 65 13.06 -30.29 9.43
C GLY A 65 13.98 -29.07 9.50
N ALA A 66 13.61 -27.94 8.90
CA ALA A 66 14.41 -26.74 8.84
C ALA A 66 14.31 -25.94 10.16
N TYR A 67 15.45 -25.61 10.74
CA TYR A 67 15.55 -24.69 11.86
C TYR A 67 15.51 -23.26 11.34
N ASP A 68 14.36 -22.58 11.47
CA ASP A 68 14.30 -21.12 11.39
C ASP A 68 14.65 -20.55 12.76
N HIS A 69 15.51 -19.53 12.83
CA HIS A 69 15.82 -18.86 14.10
C HIS A 69 14.55 -18.30 14.72
N ALA A 70 14.34 -18.60 16.00
CA ALA A 70 13.19 -18.08 16.74
C ALA A 70 13.20 -16.54 16.73
N VAL A 71 12.09 -15.95 16.25
CA VAL A 71 11.90 -14.49 16.23
C VAL A 71 11.23 -14.02 17.52
N TYR A 72 10.74 -14.96 18.33
CA TYR A 72 10.06 -14.72 19.62
C TYR A 72 10.98 -15.02 20.81
N ASN A 73 10.68 -14.37 21.94
CA ASN A 73 11.36 -14.59 23.20
C ASN A 73 10.32 -14.94 24.27
N VAL A 74 10.29 -16.22 24.71
CA VAL A 74 9.36 -16.75 25.71
C VAL A 74 10.08 -17.76 26.61
N ASP A 75 9.60 -17.94 27.83
CA ASP A 75 10.19 -18.92 28.75
C ASP A 75 9.70 -20.35 28.42
N GLU A 76 8.38 -20.53 28.20
CA GLU A 76 7.79 -21.81 27.80
C GLU A 76 6.46 -21.65 27.07
N PHE A 77 6.02 -22.68 26.36
CA PHE A 77 4.69 -22.73 25.75
C PHE A 77 4.16 -24.17 25.61
N HIS A 78 2.82 -24.30 25.59
CA HIS A 78 2.11 -25.57 25.41
C HIS A 78 0.86 -25.39 24.57
N GLY A 79 0.50 -26.39 23.74
CA GLY A 79 -0.74 -26.41 22.99
C GLY A 79 -0.72 -25.60 21.69
N ALA A 80 0.46 -25.37 21.11
CA ALA A 80 0.61 -24.69 19.81
C ALA A 80 -0.10 -25.46 18.70
N LEU A 81 -0.73 -24.72 17.78
CA LEU A 81 -1.47 -25.21 16.62
C LEU A 81 -0.79 -24.77 15.31
N PRO A 82 -1.03 -25.42 14.16
CA PRO A 82 -0.76 -24.81 12.87
C PRO A 82 -1.40 -23.41 12.80
N ALA A 83 -0.73 -22.42 12.22
CA ALA A 83 -1.26 -21.06 12.23
C ALA A 83 -1.23 -20.39 10.86
N ILE A 84 -2.28 -19.62 10.57
CA ILE A 84 -2.43 -18.77 9.38
C ILE A 84 -2.69 -17.35 9.84
N ALA A 85 -1.95 -16.40 9.26
CA ALA A 85 -2.10 -14.98 9.59
C ALA A 85 -2.64 -14.18 8.41
N LEU A 86 -3.69 -13.39 8.66
CA LEU A 86 -4.15 -12.34 7.74
C LEU A 86 -3.62 -11.00 8.22
N THR A 87 -2.48 -10.60 7.68
CA THR A 87 -1.89 -9.28 7.96
C THR A 87 -2.33 -8.28 6.89
N GLN A 88 -2.37 -7.00 7.24
CA GLN A 88 -2.60 -5.92 6.26
C GLN A 88 -1.51 -5.85 5.18
N ASN A 89 -0.38 -6.53 5.35
CA ASN A 89 0.87 -6.28 4.65
C ASN A 89 1.23 -7.29 3.55
N ASN A 90 0.52 -8.39 3.40
CA ASN A 90 0.82 -9.40 2.39
C ASN A 90 0.23 -9.02 1.03
N PHE A 91 0.88 -8.15 0.30
CA PHE A 91 0.51 -7.84 -1.08
C PHE A 91 1.09 -8.90 -2.03
N ASN A 92 0.20 -9.59 -2.74
CA ASN A 92 0.60 -10.38 -3.89
C ASN A 92 0.96 -9.40 -5.03
N SER A 93 2.24 -9.26 -5.33
CA SER A 93 2.74 -8.35 -6.37
C SER A 93 2.74 -8.98 -7.77
N ASN A 94 2.32 -10.25 -7.91
CA ASN A 94 2.28 -10.92 -9.19
C ASN A 94 1.15 -10.35 -10.07
N PRO A 95 1.45 -9.65 -11.18
CA PRO A 95 0.44 -9.03 -12.04
C PRO A 95 -0.43 -10.05 -12.78
N ARG A 96 -0.04 -11.32 -12.81
CA ARG A 96 -0.83 -12.39 -13.43
C ARG A 96 -1.80 -13.07 -12.48
N SER A 97 -1.71 -12.80 -11.16
CA SER A 97 -2.63 -13.35 -10.17
C SER A 97 -3.98 -12.65 -10.24
N THR A 98 -5.06 -13.42 -10.38
CA THR A 98 -6.45 -12.96 -10.45
C THR A 98 -7.27 -13.54 -9.30
N ILE A 99 -8.47 -13.01 -9.05
CA ILE A 99 -9.43 -13.58 -8.10
C ILE A 99 -9.71 -15.05 -8.48
N TYR A 100 -9.89 -15.33 -9.77
CA TYR A 100 -10.08 -16.67 -10.31
C TYR A 100 -8.98 -17.66 -9.88
N SER A 101 -7.72 -17.27 -10.06
CA SER A 101 -6.58 -18.13 -9.67
C SER A 101 -6.33 -18.15 -8.17
N TYR A 102 -6.65 -17.07 -7.48
CA TYR A 102 -6.43 -16.94 -6.04
C TYR A 102 -7.40 -17.79 -5.21
N LEU A 103 -8.64 -17.90 -5.65
CA LEU A 103 -9.69 -18.71 -5.02
C LEU A 103 -9.72 -20.17 -5.54
N ASP A 104 -8.74 -20.54 -6.37
CA ASP A 104 -8.66 -21.87 -6.98
C ASP A 104 -9.94 -22.29 -7.74
N ILE A 105 -10.60 -21.34 -8.39
CA ILE A 105 -11.79 -21.61 -9.23
C ILE A 105 -11.50 -22.66 -10.30
N PRO A 106 -10.28 -22.75 -10.92
CA PRO A 106 -9.92 -23.83 -11.84
C PRO A 106 -10.23 -25.23 -11.32
N SER A 107 -9.95 -25.53 -10.05
CA SER A 107 -10.15 -26.86 -9.46
C SER A 107 -11.63 -27.22 -9.35
N TYR A 108 -12.49 -26.25 -9.00
CA TYR A 108 -13.94 -26.45 -9.01
C TYR A 108 -14.45 -26.71 -10.42
N LEU A 109 -14.06 -25.88 -11.39
CA LEU A 109 -14.48 -26.02 -12.78
C LEU A 109 -13.99 -27.34 -13.40
N TYR A 110 -12.77 -27.76 -13.06
CA TYR A 110 -12.24 -29.05 -13.44
C TYR A 110 -13.12 -30.21 -12.93
N SER A 111 -13.56 -30.16 -11.68
CA SER A 111 -14.38 -31.17 -11.05
C SER A 111 -15.83 -31.22 -11.56
N ILE A 112 -16.33 -30.08 -12.06
CA ILE A 112 -17.70 -29.99 -12.64
C ILE A 112 -17.71 -30.50 -14.08
N THR A 113 -16.59 -30.41 -14.79
CA THR A 113 -16.50 -30.82 -16.20
C THR A 113 -16.44 -32.34 -16.31
N PRO A 114 -17.38 -33.03 -17.00
CA PRO A 114 -17.34 -34.48 -17.17
C PRO A 114 -16.06 -34.94 -17.86
N SER A 115 -15.48 -36.05 -17.38
CA SER A 115 -14.22 -36.61 -17.91
C SER A 115 -14.28 -36.96 -19.41
N ASN A 116 -15.49 -37.07 -19.98
CA ASN A 116 -15.75 -37.43 -21.36
C ASN A 116 -16.18 -36.25 -22.24
N ASP A 117 -16.21 -35.01 -21.71
CA ASP A 117 -16.52 -33.87 -22.51
C ASP A 117 -15.29 -33.42 -23.30
N THR A 118 -15.23 -33.84 -24.56
CA THR A 118 -14.13 -33.49 -25.50
C THR A 118 -14.09 -32.01 -25.86
N ASN A 119 -15.06 -31.20 -25.42
CA ASN A 119 -15.19 -29.81 -25.78
C ASN A 119 -14.35 -28.88 -24.87
N ILE A 120 -13.91 -29.33 -23.69
CA ILE A 120 -13.07 -28.53 -22.80
C ILE A 120 -11.68 -29.16 -22.67
N ASP A 121 -10.73 -28.57 -23.36
CA ASP A 121 -9.31 -28.83 -23.04
C ASP A 121 -9.04 -28.25 -21.62
N GLN A 122 -8.81 -29.15 -20.65
CA GLN A 122 -8.53 -28.78 -19.25
C GLN A 122 -7.41 -27.74 -19.11
N SER A 123 -6.53 -27.67 -20.10
CA SER A 123 -5.47 -26.66 -20.15
C SER A 123 -5.99 -25.24 -20.25
N ILE A 124 -7.23 -25.03 -20.71
CA ILE A 124 -7.85 -23.69 -20.85
C ILE A 124 -8.22 -23.11 -19.46
N LEU A 125 -8.47 -23.96 -18.47
CA LEU A 125 -8.77 -23.51 -17.10
C LEU A 125 -7.59 -22.77 -16.46
N ARG A 126 -6.37 -22.94 -16.97
CA ARG A 126 -5.17 -22.21 -16.51
C ARG A 126 -4.95 -20.96 -17.36
N LEU A 127 -5.43 -19.79 -16.87
CA LEU A 127 -5.38 -18.54 -17.61
C LEU A 127 -3.97 -18.15 -18.10
N ASN A 128 -2.95 -18.44 -17.31
CA ASN A 128 -1.55 -18.07 -17.58
C ASN A 128 -0.77 -19.10 -18.42
N LYS A 129 -1.45 -20.09 -19.01
CA LYS A 129 -0.79 -21.05 -19.91
C LYS A 129 -0.53 -20.37 -21.26
N PRO A 130 0.67 -20.53 -21.85
CA PRO A 130 0.95 -20.05 -23.20
C PRO A 130 -0.12 -20.51 -24.20
N GLY A 131 -0.63 -19.57 -25.01
CA GLY A 131 -1.72 -19.80 -25.97
C GLY A 131 -3.13 -19.64 -25.39
N ASN A 132 -3.29 -19.29 -24.13
CA ASN A 132 -4.56 -18.87 -23.52
C ASN A 132 -4.66 -17.33 -23.38
N GLU A 133 -3.56 -16.63 -23.55
CA GLU A 133 -3.45 -15.19 -23.39
C GLU A 133 -4.11 -14.45 -24.58
N CYS A 134 -4.69 -13.30 -24.32
CA CYS A 134 -5.18 -12.41 -25.34
C CYS A 134 -4.07 -12.05 -26.34
N PRO A 135 -4.23 -12.29 -27.65
CA PRO A 135 -3.17 -12.01 -28.62
C PRO A 135 -2.85 -10.51 -28.75
N HIS A 136 -3.76 -9.62 -28.36
CA HIS A 136 -3.57 -8.19 -28.45
C HIS A 136 -2.78 -7.61 -27.27
N CYS A 137 -3.13 -7.96 -26.03
CA CYS A 137 -2.46 -7.44 -24.84
C CYS A 137 -1.46 -8.43 -24.21
N GLY A 138 -1.27 -9.63 -24.76
CA GLY A 138 -0.36 -10.65 -24.20
C GLY A 138 -0.66 -11.02 -22.76
N GLY A 139 -1.94 -11.00 -22.36
CA GLY A 139 -2.38 -11.30 -21.00
C GLY A 139 -2.22 -10.14 -20.00
N SER A 140 -1.72 -8.96 -20.41
CA SER A 140 -1.56 -7.81 -19.52
C SER A 140 -2.90 -7.15 -19.12
N ARG A 141 -3.99 -7.40 -19.87
CA ARG A 141 -5.35 -6.85 -19.69
C ARG A 141 -5.46 -5.37 -20.06
N GLU A 142 -4.35 -4.72 -20.24
CA GLU A 142 -4.23 -3.30 -20.55
C GLU A 142 -3.42 -3.13 -21.83
N THR A 143 -3.72 -2.08 -22.57
CA THR A 143 -2.89 -1.59 -23.65
C THR A 143 -2.26 -0.28 -23.23
N LEU A 144 -0.98 -0.12 -23.54
CA LEU A 144 -0.25 1.10 -23.26
C LEU A 144 -0.26 2.02 -24.47
N SER A 145 -0.66 3.27 -24.28
CA SER A 145 -0.57 4.32 -25.29
C SER A 145 0.29 5.47 -24.76
N LEU A 146 1.21 5.98 -25.61
CA LEU A 146 2.05 7.12 -25.24
C LEU A 146 1.18 8.34 -24.95
N SER A 147 1.51 9.05 -23.88
CA SER A 147 0.81 10.24 -23.43
C SER A 147 1.67 11.48 -23.57
N GLU A 148 1.21 12.44 -24.36
CA GLU A 148 1.88 13.73 -24.50
C GLU A 148 2.04 14.45 -23.16
N ASN A 149 1.04 14.40 -22.30
CA ASN A 149 1.07 15.07 -20.97
C ASN A 149 2.16 14.50 -20.05
N LEU A 150 2.47 13.21 -20.18
CA LEU A 150 3.57 12.60 -19.43
C LEU A 150 4.93 12.92 -20.04
N LEU A 151 4.98 13.05 -21.37
CA LEU A 151 6.20 13.23 -22.15
C LEU A 151 6.69 14.67 -22.17
N ILE A 152 5.77 15.66 -22.26
CA ILE A 152 6.07 17.05 -22.50
C ILE A 152 6.06 17.84 -21.17
N ASP A 153 6.97 18.77 -21.06
CA ASP A 153 7.02 19.82 -20.02
C ASP A 153 6.51 21.12 -20.65
N ASP A 154 5.23 21.43 -20.49
CA ASP A 154 4.57 22.59 -21.07
C ASP A 154 5.15 23.94 -20.61
N SER A 155 5.96 23.97 -19.56
CA SER A 155 6.63 25.18 -19.08
C SER A 155 7.90 25.54 -19.88
N LYS A 156 8.38 24.64 -20.75
CA LYS A 156 9.60 24.79 -21.53
C LYS A 156 9.35 25.04 -23.01
N SER A 157 10.18 25.93 -23.58
CA SER A 157 10.24 26.11 -25.03
C SER A 157 10.96 24.92 -25.69
N LEU A 158 10.87 24.81 -27.03
CA LEU A 158 11.64 23.80 -27.77
C LEU A 158 13.15 23.98 -27.57
N LYS A 159 13.61 25.22 -27.41
CA LYS A 159 15.01 25.55 -27.13
C LYS A 159 15.50 24.93 -25.81
N ASP A 160 14.62 24.84 -24.82
CA ASP A 160 14.92 24.32 -23.50
C ASP A 160 14.69 22.81 -23.37
N THR A 161 14.54 22.11 -24.50
CA THR A 161 14.31 20.65 -24.57
C THR A 161 13.15 20.18 -23.68
N PRO A 162 11.88 20.35 -24.10
CA PRO A 162 10.68 20.09 -23.27
C PRO A 162 10.39 18.61 -23.05
N PHE A 163 11.11 17.68 -23.66
CA PHE A 163 10.81 16.26 -23.61
C PHE A 163 11.45 15.57 -22.42
N LYS A 164 10.63 15.11 -21.47
CA LYS A 164 11.06 14.47 -20.23
C LYS A 164 11.77 13.12 -20.42
N CYS A 165 11.64 12.51 -21.59
CA CYS A 165 12.36 11.28 -21.93
C CYS A 165 13.85 11.53 -22.28
N TRP A 166 14.22 12.75 -22.60
CA TRP A 166 15.58 13.13 -22.88
C TRP A 166 16.30 13.56 -21.61
N THR A 167 17.15 12.70 -21.09
CA THR A 167 17.81 12.92 -19.78
C THR A 167 19.31 12.62 -19.85
N GLY A 168 20.03 13.10 -18.84
CA GLY A 168 21.45 12.78 -18.64
C GLY A 168 22.39 13.36 -19.69
N ALA A 169 23.48 12.66 -19.95
CA ALA A 169 24.55 13.12 -20.82
C ALA A 169 24.14 13.34 -22.29
N ASN A 170 23.02 12.76 -22.72
CA ASN A 170 22.50 12.88 -24.08
C ASN A 170 21.58 14.09 -24.30
N LEU A 171 21.18 14.82 -23.24
CA LEU A 171 20.26 15.95 -23.33
C LEU A 171 20.77 17.01 -24.31
N SER A 172 22.04 17.38 -24.21
CA SER A 172 22.70 18.35 -25.11
C SER A 172 22.70 17.90 -26.58
N LYS A 173 22.84 16.59 -26.82
CA LYS A 173 22.81 16.02 -28.16
C LYS A 173 21.41 16.13 -28.77
N TYR A 174 20.39 15.73 -28.03
CA TYR A 174 19.00 15.79 -28.50
C TYR A 174 18.51 17.22 -28.68
N GLY A 175 18.92 18.15 -27.82
CA GLY A 175 18.61 19.58 -27.95
C GLY A 175 19.23 20.19 -29.21
N ALA A 176 20.50 19.86 -29.52
CA ALA A 176 21.14 20.32 -30.74
C ALA A 176 20.48 19.74 -32.01
N LEU A 177 20.08 18.47 -31.96
CA LEU A 177 19.38 17.81 -33.07
C LEU A 177 17.98 18.39 -33.31
N LEU A 178 17.22 18.65 -32.23
CA LEU A 178 15.92 19.32 -32.30
C LEU A 178 16.04 20.72 -32.90
N SER A 179 17.04 21.48 -32.46
CA SER A 179 17.26 22.84 -32.98
C SER A 179 17.56 22.85 -34.48
N ALA A 180 18.44 21.95 -34.95
CA ALA A 180 18.76 21.82 -36.37
C ALA A 180 17.56 21.36 -37.21
N PHE A 181 16.74 20.46 -36.67
CA PHE A 181 15.51 20.03 -37.31
C PHE A 181 14.47 21.16 -37.40
N CYS A 182 14.28 21.92 -36.34
CA CYS A 182 13.35 23.05 -36.30
C CYS A 182 13.77 24.16 -37.29
N GLU A 183 15.07 24.43 -37.40
CA GLU A 183 15.60 25.40 -38.36
C GLU A 183 15.29 24.97 -39.82
N ASP A 184 15.51 23.70 -40.16
CA ASP A 184 15.25 23.15 -41.48
C ASP A 184 13.77 23.14 -41.86
N GLU A 185 12.89 22.89 -40.87
CA GLU A 185 11.43 22.84 -41.03
C GLU A 185 10.73 24.19 -40.82
N GLY A 186 11.47 25.27 -40.55
CA GLY A 186 10.93 26.60 -40.33
C GLY A 186 10.07 26.72 -39.04
N ILE A 187 10.40 25.94 -38.00
CA ILE A 187 9.66 25.93 -36.75
C ILE A 187 10.38 26.82 -35.70
N ASP A 188 9.65 27.78 -35.13
CA ASP A 188 10.18 28.68 -34.12
C ASP A 188 10.49 27.94 -32.82
N ILE A 189 11.76 27.77 -32.48
CA ILE A 189 12.26 27.07 -31.29
C ILE A 189 11.93 27.78 -29.96
N ARG A 190 11.50 29.04 -29.99
CA ARG A 190 11.11 29.80 -28.79
C ARG A 190 9.71 29.47 -28.30
N LYS A 191 8.89 28.84 -29.15
CA LYS A 191 7.53 28.40 -28.79
C LYS A 191 7.57 27.15 -27.95
N THR A 192 6.54 27.01 -27.10
CA THR A 192 6.25 25.75 -26.40
C THR A 192 5.59 24.76 -27.38
N VAL A 193 5.61 23.47 -27.05
CA VAL A 193 4.98 22.44 -27.90
C VAL A 193 3.47 22.70 -28.06
N ARG A 194 2.82 23.28 -27.05
CA ARG A 194 1.39 23.61 -27.05
C ARG A 194 1.01 24.72 -28.02
N GLU A 195 1.93 25.69 -28.23
CA GLU A 195 1.72 26.84 -29.13
C GLU A 195 1.93 26.50 -30.62
N LEU A 196 2.39 25.30 -30.92
CA LEU A 196 2.67 24.89 -32.28
C LEU A 196 1.40 24.49 -33.03
N PRO A 197 1.32 24.78 -34.34
CA PRO A 197 0.31 24.19 -35.21
C PRO A 197 0.37 22.67 -35.19
N ALA A 198 -0.78 21.99 -35.30
CA ALA A 198 -0.88 20.53 -35.21
C ALA A 198 0.10 19.79 -36.16
N ALA A 199 0.31 20.32 -37.38
CA ALA A 199 1.24 19.73 -38.34
C ALA A 199 2.70 19.77 -37.85
N HIS A 200 3.14 20.91 -37.31
CA HIS A 200 4.50 21.04 -36.73
C HIS A 200 4.67 20.21 -35.48
N LYS A 201 3.65 20.18 -34.61
CA LYS A 201 3.63 19.33 -33.40
C LYS A 201 3.81 17.86 -33.77
N LYS A 202 3.07 17.35 -34.74
CA LYS A 202 3.18 15.97 -35.24
C LYS A 202 4.58 15.67 -35.78
N LYS A 203 5.15 16.59 -36.58
CA LYS A 203 6.53 16.44 -37.10
C LYS A 203 7.57 16.33 -36.01
N ILE A 204 7.44 17.15 -34.95
CA ILE A 204 8.39 17.13 -33.82
C ILE A 204 8.21 15.87 -32.98
N LEU A 205 7.01 15.43 -32.69
CA LEU A 205 6.74 14.31 -31.80
C LEU A 205 6.96 12.94 -32.45
N GLU A 206 6.50 12.78 -33.70
CA GLU A 206 6.43 11.50 -34.39
C GLU A 206 7.31 11.45 -35.67
N GLY A 207 7.80 12.59 -36.14
CA GLY A 207 8.51 12.69 -37.40
C GLY A 207 9.90 12.02 -37.39
N GLU A 208 10.33 11.64 -38.58
CA GLU A 208 11.70 11.22 -38.89
C GLU A 208 12.21 12.01 -40.05
N SER A 209 13.40 12.62 -39.91
CA SER A 209 13.98 13.37 -41.04
C SER A 209 14.69 12.44 -42.03
N ALA A 210 14.48 12.67 -43.31
CA ALA A 210 15.24 11.99 -44.38
C ALA A 210 16.72 12.43 -44.37
N LYS A 211 16.99 13.67 -43.95
CA LYS A 211 18.27 14.35 -43.95
C LYS A 211 19.02 14.09 -42.64
N LYS A 212 20.34 13.96 -42.70
CA LYS A 212 21.22 13.95 -41.55
C LYS A 212 21.67 15.38 -41.25
N TYR A 213 21.62 15.73 -39.96
CA TYR A 213 22.08 17.02 -39.46
C TYR A 213 23.44 16.87 -38.81
N LYS A 214 24.37 17.74 -39.16
CA LYS A 214 25.68 17.84 -38.52
C LYS A 214 25.51 18.67 -37.24
N ILE A 215 25.55 18.02 -36.10
CA ILE A 215 25.34 18.65 -34.78
C ILE A 215 26.64 18.66 -33.97
N SER A 216 26.78 19.70 -33.15
CA SER A 216 27.85 19.81 -32.14
C SER A 216 27.23 19.87 -30.76
N PHE A 217 27.66 19.03 -29.84
CA PHE A 217 27.10 18.92 -28.50
C PHE A 217 28.19 18.59 -27.46
N THR A 218 27.87 18.83 -26.19
CA THR A 218 28.76 18.49 -25.08
C THR A 218 28.35 17.16 -24.46
N PHE A 219 29.27 16.22 -24.37
CA PHE A 219 29.04 14.92 -23.74
C PHE A 219 30.15 14.67 -22.72
N SER A 220 29.81 14.49 -21.45
CA SER A 220 30.74 14.31 -20.33
C SER A 220 31.87 15.36 -20.30
N GLY A 221 31.49 16.65 -20.48
CA GLY A 221 32.44 17.79 -20.49
C GLY A 221 33.27 17.96 -21.77
N LYS A 222 33.16 17.06 -22.77
CA LYS A 222 33.92 17.15 -24.04
C LYS A 222 32.99 17.50 -25.20
N ARG A 223 33.41 18.46 -26.03
CA ARG A 223 32.67 18.82 -27.27
C ARG A 223 32.85 17.69 -28.30
N ARG A 224 31.73 17.25 -28.87
CA ARG A 224 31.66 16.22 -29.91
C ARG A 224 30.84 16.72 -31.07
N SER A 225 31.12 16.20 -32.29
CA SER A 225 30.32 16.45 -33.50
C SER A 225 29.91 15.11 -34.08
N ARG A 226 28.65 15.02 -34.53
CA ARG A 226 28.12 13.86 -35.24
C ARG A 226 27.09 14.27 -36.29
N GLU A 227 26.89 13.38 -37.26
CA GLU A 227 25.79 13.48 -38.22
C GLU A 227 24.73 12.43 -37.88
N GLU A 228 23.56 12.90 -37.51
CA GLU A 228 22.43 12.03 -37.15
C GLU A 228 21.12 12.55 -37.76
N ARG A 229 20.15 11.64 -37.94
CA ARG A 229 18.78 12.00 -38.35
C ARG A 229 17.98 12.39 -37.10
N TYR A 230 17.07 13.33 -37.30
CA TYR A 230 16.08 13.60 -36.25
C TYR A 230 15.03 12.49 -36.24
N VAL A 231 14.77 11.96 -35.06
CA VAL A 231 13.66 11.03 -34.81
C VAL A 231 12.88 11.58 -33.61
N GLY A 232 11.60 11.75 -33.78
CA GLY A 232 10.71 12.29 -32.77
C GLY A 232 10.65 11.41 -31.50
N PRO A 233 10.52 12.02 -30.32
CA PRO A 233 10.55 11.30 -29.05
C PRO A 233 9.41 10.26 -28.92
N MET A 234 8.22 10.53 -29.43
CA MET A 234 7.12 9.55 -29.42
C MET A 234 7.43 8.34 -30.31
N ARG A 235 8.00 8.57 -31.48
CA ARG A 235 8.39 7.48 -32.39
C ARG A 235 9.47 6.62 -31.77
N THR A 236 10.52 7.23 -31.20
CA THR A 236 11.57 6.50 -30.48
C THR A 236 11.01 5.65 -29.35
N LEU A 237 10.10 6.20 -28.54
CA LEU A 237 9.45 5.47 -27.46
C LEU A 237 8.54 4.36 -27.98
N GLN A 238 7.84 4.57 -29.11
CA GLN A 238 6.99 3.54 -29.73
C GLN A 238 7.80 2.32 -30.17
N GLU A 239 9.01 2.52 -30.70
CA GLU A 239 9.94 1.42 -31.04
C GLU A 239 10.32 0.62 -29.77
N PHE A 240 10.42 1.28 -28.62
CA PHE A 240 10.70 0.63 -27.35
C PHE A 240 9.58 -0.26 -26.82
N SER A 241 8.35 -0.11 -27.34
CA SER A 241 7.19 -0.93 -26.93
C SER A 241 7.40 -2.43 -27.17
N GLN A 242 8.21 -2.80 -28.16
CA GLN A 242 8.53 -4.20 -28.49
C GLN A 242 9.95 -4.60 -28.12
N SER A 243 10.69 -3.72 -27.42
CA SER A 243 12.08 -3.98 -27.09
C SER A 243 12.21 -5.08 -26.01
N LYS A 244 13.13 -6.01 -26.26
CA LYS A 244 13.56 -7.00 -25.25
C LYS A 244 14.47 -6.39 -24.16
N ASN A 245 14.92 -5.17 -24.33
CA ASN A 245 15.72 -4.45 -23.34
C ASN A 245 14.79 -3.84 -22.29
N ILE A 246 14.92 -4.32 -21.06
CA ILE A 246 14.09 -3.90 -19.92
C ILE A 246 14.09 -2.37 -19.72
N SER A 247 15.26 -1.74 -19.83
CA SER A 247 15.39 -0.29 -19.65
C SER A 247 14.65 0.52 -20.72
N GLN A 248 14.64 0.05 -21.97
CA GLN A 248 13.88 0.69 -23.06
C GLN A 248 12.37 0.50 -22.88
N TYR A 249 11.94 -0.72 -22.53
CA TYR A 249 10.53 -0.98 -22.27
C TYR A 249 10.02 -0.20 -21.05
N ASP A 250 10.82 -0.05 -19.99
CA ASP A 250 10.49 0.78 -18.84
C ASP A 250 10.35 2.26 -19.20
N ALA A 251 11.19 2.75 -20.11
CA ALA A 251 11.06 4.11 -20.65
C ALA A 251 9.74 4.29 -21.40
N TYR A 252 9.36 3.35 -22.28
CA TYR A 252 8.06 3.36 -22.96
C TYR A 252 6.91 3.37 -21.94
N ARG A 253 6.94 2.46 -20.96
CA ARG A 253 5.91 2.34 -19.92
C ARG A 253 5.77 3.61 -19.07
N LYS A 254 6.88 4.27 -18.76
CA LYS A 254 6.91 5.50 -17.94
C LYS A 254 6.14 6.65 -18.58
N PHE A 255 6.16 6.74 -19.92
CA PHE A 255 5.52 7.81 -20.70
C PHE A 255 4.22 7.35 -21.37
N SER A 256 3.71 6.18 -21.00
CA SER A 256 2.45 5.64 -21.50
C SER A 256 1.36 5.65 -20.42
N THR A 257 0.13 5.84 -20.85
CA THR A 257 -1.06 5.65 -20.02
C THR A 257 -1.67 4.28 -20.33
N PRO A 258 -1.97 3.49 -19.30
CA PRO A 258 -2.68 2.23 -19.49
C PRO A 258 -4.15 2.49 -19.80
N SER A 259 -4.71 1.74 -20.71
CA SER A 259 -6.14 1.69 -21.04
C SER A 259 -6.62 0.24 -21.07
N PRO A 260 -7.88 -0.04 -20.67
CA PRO A 260 -8.44 -1.38 -20.73
C PRO A 260 -8.33 -1.99 -22.15
N CYS A 261 -7.92 -3.25 -22.24
CA CYS A 261 -7.88 -3.95 -23.52
C CYS A 261 -9.29 -4.29 -23.99
N MET A 262 -9.78 -3.62 -25.03
CA MET A 262 -11.12 -3.82 -25.59
C MET A 262 -11.30 -5.19 -26.27
N MET A 263 -10.21 -5.81 -26.76
CA MET A 263 -10.29 -7.12 -27.43
C MET A 263 -10.68 -8.25 -26.48
N CYS A 264 -10.20 -8.21 -25.24
CA CYS A 264 -10.50 -9.22 -24.23
C CYS A 264 -11.35 -8.68 -23.06
N ASP A 265 -11.94 -7.51 -23.18
CA ASP A 265 -12.70 -6.85 -22.09
C ASP A 265 -11.92 -6.90 -20.74
N SER A 266 -10.63 -6.65 -20.79
CA SER A 266 -9.71 -6.72 -19.64
C SER A 266 -9.62 -8.07 -18.92
N THR A 267 -10.11 -9.16 -19.51
CA THR A 267 -9.96 -10.52 -18.93
C THR A 267 -8.54 -11.08 -19.07
N GLY A 268 -7.79 -10.61 -20.06
CA GLY A 268 -6.43 -11.05 -20.38
C GLY A 268 -6.35 -12.37 -21.16
N VAL A 269 -7.48 -12.98 -21.49
CA VAL A 269 -7.52 -14.28 -22.20
C VAL A 269 -7.98 -14.11 -23.66
N ASP A 270 -7.71 -15.14 -24.47
CA ASP A 270 -8.21 -15.20 -25.85
C ASP A 270 -9.74 -15.34 -25.85
N ARG A 271 -10.41 -14.27 -26.28
CA ARG A 271 -11.87 -14.16 -26.27
C ARG A 271 -12.56 -15.28 -27.02
N GLU A 272 -12.10 -15.59 -28.25
CA GLU A 272 -12.76 -16.58 -29.10
C GLU A 272 -12.58 -18.00 -28.56
N LYS A 273 -11.39 -18.32 -28.07
CA LYS A 273 -11.08 -19.61 -27.47
C LYS A 273 -11.91 -19.86 -26.20
N PHE A 274 -11.99 -18.86 -25.31
CA PHE A 274 -12.73 -18.95 -24.06
C PHE A 274 -14.24 -18.89 -24.22
N LYS A 275 -14.76 -18.26 -25.27
CA LYS A 275 -16.19 -18.29 -25.60
C LYS A 275 -16.65 -19.67 -26.10
N ARG A 276 -15.80 -20.39 -26.80
CA ARG A 276 -16.12 -21.75 -27.28
C ARG A 276 -16.18 -22.78 -26.16
N SER A 277 -15.47 -22.54 -25.06
CA SER A 277 -15.43 -23.44 -23.89
C SER A 277 -16.53 -23.07 -22.92
N LYS A 278 -17.49 -23.95 -22.71
CA LYS A 278 -18.68 -23.72 -21.89
C LYS A 278 -18.75 -24.67 -20.71
N ILE A 279 -19.33 -24.20 -19.62
CA ILE A 279 -19.74 -24.99 -18.44
C ILE A 279 -21.26 -24.79 -18.31
N GLY A 280 -22.03 -25.83 -18.61
CA GLY A 280 -23.44 -25.68 -18.85
C GLY A 280 -23.70 -24.74 -20.03
N GLU A 281 -24.56 -23.75 -19.85
CA GLU A 281 -24.85 -22.73 -20.85
C GLU A 281 -23.85 -21.58 -20.86
N MET A 282 -23.00 -21.45 -19.81
CA MET A 282 -22.13 -20.30 -19.59
C MET A 282 -20.76 -20.51 -20.20
N SER A 283 -20.25 -19.54 -20.97
CA SER A 283 -18.87 -19.61 -21.49
C SER A 283 -17.84 -19.28 -20.38
N LEU A 284 -16.63 -19.85 -20.50
CA LEU A 284 -15.52 -19.51 -19.60
C LEU A 284 -15.17 -18.02 -19.69
N PHE A 285 -15.37 -17.40 -20.86
CA PHE A 285 -15.18 -15.98 -21.03
C PHE A 285 -16.15 -15.14 -20.17
N ASP A 286 -17.42 -15.55 -20.13
CA ASP A 286 -18.44 -14.86 -19.32
C ASP A 286 -18.22 -15.08 -17.81
N ILE A 287 -17.83 -16.27 -17.41
CA ILE A 287 -17.43 -16.54 -16.00
C ILE A 287 -16.32 -15.58 -15.54
N LEU A 288 -15.37 -15.25 -16.41
CA LEU A 288 -14.27 -14.34 -16.08
C LEU A 288 -14.68 -12.86 -16.14
N ARG A 289 -15.54 -12.49 -17.08
CA ARG A 289 -15.88 -11.11 -17.43
C ARG A 289 -16.99 -10.53 -16.57
N LEU A 290 -18.01 -11.32 -16.27
CA LEU A 290 -19.18 -10.85 -15.53
C LEU A 290 -18.82 -10.50 -14.06
N PRO A 291 -19.54 -9.52 -13.48
CA PRO A 291 -19.52 -9.36 -12.03
C PRO A 291 -19.88 -10.67 -11.32
N ILE A 292 -19.29 -10.92 -10.16
CA ILE A 292 -19.54 -12.14 -9.37
C ILE A 292 -21.03 -12.31 -9.09
N SER A 293 -21.79 -11.22 -8.87
CA SER A 293 -23.24 -11.23 -8.69
C SER A 293 -23.95 -11.88 -9.88
N GLU A 294 -23.69 -11.41 -11.09
CA GLU A 294 -24.31 -11.93 -12.31
C GLU A 294 -23.83 -13.35 -12.63
N CYS A 295 -22.54 -13.61 -12.39
CA CYS A 295 -21.94 -14.95 -12.56
C CYS A 295 -22.63 -15.98 -11.66
N LEU A 296 -22.86 -15.65 -10.39
CA LEU A 296 -23.52 -16.51 -9.41
C LEU A 296 -24.97 -16.82 -9.81
N GLU A 297 -25.75 -15.81 -10.19
CA GLU A 297 -27.13 -15.99 -10.64
C GLU A 297 -27.19 -16.89 -11.88
N THR A 298 -26.32 -16.65 -12.86
CA THR A 298 -26.29 -17.43 -14.10
C THR A 298 -25.87 -18.87 -13.82
N LEU A 299 -24.90 -19.13 -12.96
CA LEU A 299 -24.48 -20.48 -12.58
C LEU A 299 -25.61 -21.25 -11.88
N LYS A 300 -26.34 -20.62 -10.97
CA LYS A 300 -27.50 -21.24 -10.29
C LYS A 300 -28.61 -21.67 -11.26
N VAL A 301 -28.81 -20.90 -12.33
CA VAL A 301 -29.85 -21.20 -13.35
C VAL A 301 -29.37 -22.23 -14.39
N SER A 302 -28.11 -22.09 -14.85
CA SER A 302 -27.58 -22.86 -15.99
C SER A 302 -27.15 -24.27 -15.64
N CYS A 303 -26.86 -24.58 -14.37
CA CYS A 303 -26.36 -25.88 -13.93
C CYS A 303 -27.42 -26.63 -13.15
N GLN A 304 -28.30 -27.36 -13.87
CA GLN A 304 -29.38 -28.15 -13.24
C GLN A 304 -28.92 -29.48 -12.66
N ASN A 305 -27.71 -29.94 -12.99
CA ASN A 305 -27.13 -31.19 -12.44
C ASN A 305 -26.25 -30.84 -11.23
N PHE A 306 -26.76 -31.08 -10.05
CA PHE A 306 -26.04 -30.86 -8.79
C PHE A 306 -24.79 -31.76 -8.71
N SER A 307 -23.63 -31.11 -8.56
CA SER A 307 -22.39 -31.78 -8.15
C SER A 307 -21.84 -31.10 -6.89
N PRO A 308 -21.23 -31.84 -5.96
CA PRO A 308 -20.63 -31.22 -4.75
C PRO A 308 -19.64 -30.11 -5.05
N ALA A 309 -18.95 -30.20 -6.19
CA ALA A 309 -18.00 -29.17 -6.65
C ALA A 309 -18.73 -27.88 -7.08
N LEU A 310 -19.89 -27.99 -7.72
CA LEU A 310 -20.72 -26.84 -8.08
C LEU A 310 -21.29 -26.16 -6.84
N ASP A 311 -21.80 -26.94 -5.89
CA ASP A 311 -22.31 -26.40 -4.63
C ASP A 311 -21.23 -25.65 -3.85
N SER A 312 -20.01 -26.21 -3.84
CA SER A 312 -18.85 -25.57 -3.21
C SER A 312 -18.46 -24.27 -3.91
N LEU A 313 -18.48 -24.22 -5.24
CA LEU A 313 -18.24 -23.00 -6.02
C LEU A 313 -19.31 -21.94 -5.76
N ILE A 314 -20.58 -22.33 -5.79
CA ILE A 314 -21.71 -21.44 -5.48
C ILE A 314 -21.57 -20.85 -4.07
N HIS A 315 -21.25 -21.70 -3.08
CA HIS A 315 -21.03 -21.25 -1.71
C HIS A 315 -19.88 -20.26 -1.59
N GLN A 316 -18.79 -20.51 -2.32
CA GLN A 316 -17.64 -19.60 -2.34
C GLN A 316 -17.98 -18.23 -2.96
N LEU A 317 -18.72 -18.22 -4.08
CA LEU A 317 -19.17 -16.96 -4.71
C LEU A 317 -20.21 -16.24 -3.85
N ASP A 318 -21.10 -16.98 -3.19
CA ASP A 318 -22.09 -16.41 -2.27
C ASP A 318 -21.42 -15.75 -1.06
N THR A 319 -20.37 -16.36 -0.51
CA THR A 319 -19.55 -15.73 0.55
C THR A 319 -18.95 -14.40 0.08
N LEU A 320 -18.51 -14.29 -1.18
CA LEU A 320 -18.02 -13.03 -1.74
C LEU A 320 -19.13 -11.99 -1.87
N MET A 321 -20.34 -12.40 -2.23
CA MET A 321 -21.52 -11.52 -2.26
C MET A 321 -21.82 -10.95 -0.87
N GLN A 322 -21.85 -11.82 0.14
CA GLN A 322 -22.10 -11.44 1.53
C GLN A 322 -21.03 -10.45 2.06
N LEU A 323 -19.81 -10.50 1.55
CA LEU A 323 -18.71 -9.59 1.88
C LEU A 323 -18.65 -8.34 1.00
N GLU A 324 -19.71 -8.02 0.25
CA GLU A 324 -19.79 -6.84 -0.64
C GLU A 324 -18.75 -6.84 -1.77
N LEU A 325 -18.32 -8.02 -2.25
CA LEU A 325 -17.38 -8.16 -3.35
C LEU A 325 -18.05 -8.56 -4.67
N GLY A 326 -19.38 -8.59 -4.71
CA GLY A 326 -20.17 -9.03 -5.86
C GLY A 326 -19.96 -8.23 -7.15
N TYR A 327 -19.55 -6.97 -7.04
CA TYR A 327 -19.25 -6.11 -8.19
C TYR A 327 -17.89 -6.42 -8.87
N LEU A 328 -17.04 -7.20 -8.23
CA LEU A 328 -15.75 -7.60 -8.81
C LEU A 328 -15.94 -8.69 -9.86
N THR A 329 -15.01 -8.78 -10.80
CA THR A 329 -14.95 -9.86 -11.79
C THR A 329 -13.89 -10.87 -11.39
N LEU A 330 -14.09 -12.15 -11.73
CA LEU A 330 -13.09 -13.19 -11.43
C LEU A 330 -11.75 -12.96 -12.17
N ALA A 331 -11.76 -12.26 -13.30
CA ALA A 331 -10.54 -11.86 -14.01
C ALA A 331 -9.79 -10.69 -13.34
N ARG A 332 -10.37 -10.03 -12.32
CA ARG A 332 -9.74 -8.90 -11.64
C ARG A 332 -8.39 -9.30 -11.03
N GLN A 333 -7.35 -8.51 -11.31
CA GLN A 333 -6.00 -8.76 -10.81
C GLN A 333 -5.88 -8.47 -9.31
N ILE A 334 -5.26 -9.37 -8.55
CA ILE A 334 -5.04 -9.20 -7.11
C ILE A 334 -4.27 -7.89 -6.79
N PRO A 335 -3.19 -7.51 -7.51
CA PRO A 335 -2.49 -6.24 -7.24
C PRO A 335 -3.31 -4.97 -7.51
N SER A 336 -4.44 -5.09 -8.22
CA SER A 336 -5.33 -3.95 -8.51
C SER A 336 -6.44 -3.76 -7.48
N LEU A 337 -6.58 -4.70 -6.53
CA LEU A 337 -7.53 -4.60 -5.43
C LEU A 337 -7.07 -3.55 -4.42
N SER A 338 -8.03 -2.84 -3.83
CA SER A 338 -7.78 -2.03 -2.65
C SER A 338 -7.39 -2.92 -1.46
N GLY A 339 -6.78 -2.34 -0.43
CA GLY A 339 -6.42 -3.09 0.79
C GLY A 339 -7.60 -3.82 1.40
N GLY A 340 -8.78 -3.16 1.44
CA GLY A 340 -10.01 -3.74 1.98
C GLY A 340 -10.59 -4.86 1.13
N GLU A 341 -10.64 -4.69 -0.19
CA GLU A 341 -11.08 -5.76 -1.10
C GLU A 341 -10.22 -7.01 -0.94
N LEU A 342 -8.91 -6.84 -0.87
CA LEU A 342 -7.98 -7.95 -0.68
C LEU A 342 -8.16 -8.63 0.69
N GLN A 343 -8.39 -7.85 1.75
CA GLN A 343 -8.62 -8.39 3.10
C GLN A 343 -9.94 -9.17 3.17
N LYS A 344 -11.03 -8.65 2.60
CA LYS A 344 -12.32 -9.35 2.46
C LYS A 344 -12.18 -10.64 1.65
N LEU A 345 -11.43 -10.60 0.54
CA LEU A 345 -11.18 -11.77 -0.30
C LEU A 345 -10.43 -12.88 0.46
N ARG A 346 -9.42 -12.52 1.25
CA ARG A 346 -8.67 -13.46 2.10
C ARG A 346 -9.55 -14.04 3.21
N PHE A 347 -10.39 -13.20 3.81
CA PHE A 347 -11.33 -13.68 4.82
C PHE A 347 -12.35 -14.64 4.24
N ALA A 348 -12.89 -14.35 3.03
CA ALA A 348 -13.76 -15.29 2.30
C ALA A 348 -13.09 -16.66 2.10
N GLN A 349 -11.79 -16.67 1.78
CA GLN A 349 -11.04 -17.92 1.64
C GLN A 349 -10.97 -18.72 2.96
N ILE A 350 -10.79 -18.04 4.09
CA ILE A 350 -10.81 -18.69 5.43
C ILE A 350 -12.22 -19.21 5.74
N CYS A 351 -13.28 -18.43 5.45
CA CYS A 351 -14.65 -18.86 5.67
C CYS A 351 -14.99 -20.16 4.92
N ASN A 352 -14.43 -20.34 3.75
CA ASN A 352 -14.69 -21.49 2.88
C ASN A 352 -13.75 -22.69 3.09
N THR A 353 -12.72 -22.54 3.96
CA THR A 353 -11.81 -23.65 4.25
C THR A 353 -12.50 -24.74 5.05
N GLN A 354 -12.20 -26.00 4.73
CA GLN A 354 -12.64 -27.19 5.46
C GLN A 354 -11.60 -27.64 6.52
N ILE A 355 -10.54 -26.86 6.73
CA ILE A 355 -9.47 -27.19 7.67
C ILE A 355 -9.97 -26.94 9.10
N SER A 356 -9.60 -27.82 10.03
CA SER A 356 -9.86 -27.71 11.46
C SER A 356 -8.57 -27.81 12.28
N GLY A 357 -8.58 -27.29 13.51
CA GLY A 357 -7.42 -27.33 14.40
C GLY A 357 -6.35 -26.29 14.06
N VAL A 358 -6.72 -25.18 13.43
CA VAL A 358 -5.82 -24.10 13.01
C VAL A 358 -6.06 -22.85 13.85
N LEU A 359 -4.99 -22.15 14.19
CA LEU A 359 -5.02 -20.80 14.75
C LEU A 359 -5.03 -19.76 13.62
N PHE A 360 -6.10 -19.00 13.49
CA PHE A 360 -6.20 -17.84 12.59
C PHE A 360 -5.89 -16.56 13.35
N VAL A 361 -4.90 -15.80 12.89
CA VAL A 361 -4.58 -14.48 13.43
C VAL A 361 -5.04 -13.42 12.45
N LEU A 362 -6.04 -12.62 12.83
CA LEU A 362 -6.72 -11.64 11.97
C LEU A 362 -6.41 -10.22 12.46
N ASP A 363 -6.09 -9.30 11.54
CA ASP A 363 -5.71 -7.92 11.85
C ASP A 363 -6.74 -6.94 11.32
N GLU A 364 -7.42 -6.23 12.23
CA GLU A 364 -8.38 -5.15 11.98
C GLU A 364 -9.40 -5.45 10.86
N ILE A 365 -10.03 -6.62 10.94
CA ILE A 365 -10.98 -7.06 9.90
C ILE A 365 -12.22 -6.16 9.81
N SER A 366 -12.59 -5.51 10.91
CA SER A 366 -13.71 -4.57 10.97
C SER A 366 -13.46 -3.29 10.17
N SER A 367 -12.20 -2.89 10.00
CA SER A 367 -11.83 -1.58 9.45
C SER A 367 -12.25 -1.36 8.00
N GLN A 368 -12.53 -2.44 7.26
CA GLN A 368 -12.77 -2.42 5.82
C GLN A 368 -14.19 -2.84 5.44
N VAL A 369 -15.05 -3.08 6.42
CA VAL A 369 -16.42 -3.58 6.24
C VAL A 369 -17.42 -2.58 6.81
N SER A 370 -18.52 -2.36 6.08
CA SER A 370 -19.58 -1.48 6.56
C SER A 370 -20.22 -2.02 7.85
N LYS A 371 -20.69 -1.14 8.72
CA LYS A 371 -21.29 -1.52 10.02
C LYS A 371 -22.42 -2.53 9.89
N ASN A 372 -23.18 -2.46 8.81
CA ASN A 372 -24.31 -3.35 8.54
C ASN A 372 -23.89 -4.82 8.37
N HIS A 373 -22.61 -5.09 8.10
CA HIS A 373 -22.06 -6.43 7.92
C HIS A 373 -21.19 -6.91 9.09
N HIS A 374 -21.09 -6.14 10.16
CA HIS A 374 -20.30 -6.54 11.34
C HIS A 374 -20.87 -7.82 11.99
N GLU A 375 -22.20 -7.90 12.11
CA GLU A 375 -22.86 -9.08 12.65
C GLU A 375 -22.57 -10.34 11.82
N LEU A 376 -22.64 -10.22 10.49
CA LEU A 376 -22.31 -11.30 9.57
C LEU A 376 -20.84 -11.77 9.73
N LEU A 377 -19.89 -10.83 9.87
CA LEU A 377 -18.48 -11.19 10.08
C LEU A 377 -18.30 -11.97 11.38
N ILE A 378 -18.94 -11.53 12.47
CA ILE A 378 -18.87 -12.22 13.75
C ILE A 378 -19.49 -13.61 13.66
N GLN A 379 -20.64 -13.74 12.99
CA GLN A 379 -21.25 -15.04 12.72
C GLN A 379 -20.29 -15.96 11.95
N LYS A 380 -19.67 -15.47 10.88
CA LYS A 380 -18.67 -16.25 10.11
C LYS A 380 -17.46 -16.67 10.94
N MET A 381 -16.97 -15.80 11.83
CA MET A 381 -15.90 -16.15 12.75
C MET A 381 -16.33 -17.25 13.74
N LYS A 382 -17.55 -17.20 14.27
CA LYS A 382 -18.09 -18.26 15.12
C LYS A 382 -18.23 -19.59 14.36
N GLU A 383 -18.73 -19.57 13.13
CA GLU A 383 -18.79 -20.76 12.26
C GLU A 383 -17.39 -21.39 12.03
N ILE A 384 -16.33 -20.56 11.92
CA ILE A 384 -14.94 -21.04 11.84
C ILE A 384 -14.51 -21.72 13.14
N CYS A 385 -14.86 -21.14 14.30
CA CYS A 385 -14.55 -21.71 15.61
C CYS A 385 -15.32 -23.01 15.88
N ASP A 386 -16.60 -23.08 15.47
CA ASP A 386 -17.45 -24.28 15.61
C ASP A 386 -16.92 -25.47 14.81
N ARG A 387 -16.17 -25.20 13.72
CA ARG A 387 -15.42 -26.22 12.96
C ARG A 387 -14.13 -26.66 13.64
N GLY A 388 -13.87 -26.24 14.87
CA GLY A 388 -12.69 -26.63 15.66
C GLY A 388 -11.45 -25.78 15.42
N ASN A 389 -11.60 -24.55 14.91
CA ASN A 389 -10.50 -23.59 14.74
C ASN A 389 -10.48 -22.56 15.86
N THR A 390 -9.39 -21.87 16.00
CA THR A 390 -9.19 -20.81 16.99
C THR A 390 -8.89 -19.48 16.31
N ILE A 391 -9.52 -18.39 16.75
CA ILE A 391 -9.28 -17.05 16.19
C ILE A 391 -8.64 -16.15 17.24
N VAL A 392 -7.52 -15.54 16.88
CA VAL A 392 -6.93 -14.38 17.59
C VAL A 392 -7.14 -13.16 16.72
N LEU A 393 -7.91 -12.20 17.23
CA LEU A 393 -8.34 -11.01 16.53
C LEU A 393 -7.65 -9.79 17.13
N ILE A 394 -6.85 -9.05 16.34
CA ILE A 394 -6.35 -7.73 16.75
C ILE A 394 -7.38 -6.70 16.33
N GLU A 395 -8.00 -6.02 17.30
CA GLU A 395 -9.11 -5.12 17.00
C GLU A 395 -9.16 -3.89 17.91
N HIS A 396 -9.78 -2.83 17.36
CA HIS A 396 -10.08 -1.58 18.04
C HIS A 396 -11.58 -1.26 18.03
N ASN A 397 -12.38 -2.04 17.33
CA ASN A 397 -13.83 -1.85 17.23
C ASN A 397 -14.51 -2.50 18.42
N ASP A 398 -15.23 -1.69 19.21
CA ASP A 398 -15.91 -2.14 20.45
C ASP A 398 -16.89 -3.26 20.22
N TYR A 399 -17.60 -3.28 19.08
CA TYR A 399 -18.58 -4.33 18.76
C TYR A 399 -17.91 -5.70 18.59
N PHE A 400 -16.76 -5.75 17.93
CA PHE A 400 -15.97 -6.98 17.77
C PHE A 400 -15.33 -7.42 19.07
N ILE A 401 -14.80 -6.47 19.86
CA ILE A 401 -14.19 -6.76 21.16
C ILE A 401 -15.23 -7.34 22.12
N ALA A 402 -16.43 -6.74 22.17
CA ALA A 402 -17.53 -7.20 23.00
C ALA A 402 -18.12 -8.57 22.57
N SER A 403 -17.94 -8.94 21.28
CA SER A 403 -18.42 -10.21 20.72
C SER A 403 -17.41 -11.35 20.84
N ALA A 404 -16.20 -11.08 21.33
CA ALA A 404 -15.16 -12.08 21.55
C ALA A 404 -15.40 -12.85 22.86
N ASP A 405 -15.00 -14.14 22.89
CA ASP A 405 -15.12 -15.01 24.08
C ASP A 405 -14.07 -14.66 25.13
N GLN A 406 -12.96 -14.05 24.72
CA GLN A 406 -11.86 -13.62 25.59
C GLN A 406 -11.28 -12.29 25.08
N VAL A 407 -10.93 -11.40 26.02
CA VAL A 407 -10.28 -10.11 25.69
C VAL A 407 -8.97 -9.99 26.41
N ILE A 408 -7.90 -9.67 25.69
CA ILE A 408 -6.56 -9.36 26.23
C ILE A 408 -6.23 -7.93 25.82
N CYS A 409 -6.12 -7.04 26.83
CA CYS A 409 -5.75 -5.64 26.58
C CYS A 409 -4.25 -5.43 26.89
N VAL A 410 -3.51 -4.87 25.92
CA VAL A 410 -2.07 -4.64 26.02
C VAL A 410 -1.79 -3.14 26.11
N GLY A 411 -1.10 -2.71 27.16
CA GLY A 411 -0.80 -1.32 27.47
C GLY A 411 0.19 -1.18 28.62
N PRO A 412 0.12 -0.08 29.45
CA PRO A 412 -0.77 1.09 29.33
C PRO A 412 -0.30 2.15 28.32
N GLY A 413 0.99 2.18 27.95
CA GLY A 413 1.62 3.16 27.09
C GLY A 413 2.17 2.57 25.78
N PRO A 414 2.68 3.39 24.84
CA PRO A 414 3.38 2.92 23.64
C PRO A 414 4.86 2.60 23.95
N GLY A 415 5.48 1.74 23.12
CA GLY A 415 6.91 1.45 23.19
C GLY A 415 7.32 0.85 24.55
N GLU A 416 8.26 1.48 25.24
CA GLU A 416 8.81 0.99 26.51
C GLU A 416 7.82 1.08 27.68
N GLU A 417 6.86 2.00 27.63
CA GLU A 417 5.79 2.14 28.62
C GLU A 417 4.68 1.09 28.44
N GLY A 418 4.69 0.38 27.31
CA GLY A 418 3.74 -0.68 26.98
C GLY A 418 4.24 -2.06 27.39
N GLY A 419 3.59 -3.07 26.83
CA GLY A 419 4.01 -4.46 26.97
C GLY A 419 3.47 -5.18 28.21
N TYR A 420 2.47 -4.63 28.89
CA TYR A 420 1.79 -5.26 30.03
C TYR A 420 0.35 -5.65 29.64
N ILE A 421 -0.20 -6.67 30.30
CA ILE A 421 -1.64 -6.94 30.26
C ILE A 421 -2.31 -6.01 31.26
N VAL A 422 -3.27 -5.22 30.77
CA VAL A 422 -4.03 -4.26 31.57
C VAL A 422 -5.54 -4.55 31.47
N PRO A 423 -6.35 -4.13 32.47
CA PRO A 423 -7.80 -4.24 32.36
C PRO A 423 -8.33 -3.53 31.11
N TYR A 424 -9.24 -4.16 30.38
CA TYR A 424 -9.94 -3.50 29.29
C TYR A 424 -10.95 -2.49 29.87
N LEU A 425 -10.78 -1.23 29.49
CA LEU A 425 -11.72 -0.16 29.78
C LEU A 425 -12.36 0.27 28.47
N PRO A 426 -13.70 0.19 28.35
CA PRO A 426 -14.37 0.65 27.14
C PRO A 426 -14.09 2.14 26.90
N PRO A 427 -13.86 2.54 25.64
CA PRO A 427 -13.48 3.92 25.34
C PRO A 427 -14.58 4.91 25.74
N GLN A 428 -14.17 6.04 26.28
CA GLN A 428 -15.05 7.13 26.66
C GLN A 428 -15.73 7.70 25.39
N ARG A 429 -16.98 8.16 25.54
CA ARG A 429 -17.73 8.81 24.48
C ARG A 429 -17.04 10.13 24.12
N ILE A 430 -16.55 10.22 22.88
CA ILE A 430 -15.91 11.45 22.38
C ILE A 430 -17.01 12.32 21.80
N GLU A 431 -17.11 13.58 22.28
CA GLU A 431 -18.04 14.54 21.73
C GLU A 431 -17.64 14.92 20.30
N PRO A 432 -18.61 14.99 19.36
CA PRO A 432 -18.38 15.47 18.01
C PRO A 432 -17.82 16.90 18.03
N ARG A 433 -16.90 17.21 17.12
CA ARG A 433 -16.41 18.57 16.93
C ARG A 433 -17.57 19.49 16.51
N ASN A 434 -17.68 20.64 17.17
CA ASN A 434 -18.64 21.66 16.76
C ASN A 434 -18.05 22.43 15.55
N HIS A 435 -18.63 22.22 14.37
CA HIS A 435 -18.20 22.87 13.14
C HIS A 435 -18.78 24.29 13.08
N LYS A 436 -17.98 25.31 13.40
CA LYS A 436 -18.34 26.70 13.06
C LYS A 436 -18.32 26.83 11.54
N ALA A 437 -19.36 27.39 10.96
CA ALA A 437 -19.45 27.64 9.52
C ALA A 437 -18.20 28.37 9.01
N LEU A 438 -17.53 27.76 8.04
CA LEU A 438 -16.34 28.33 7.38
C LEU A 438 -16.81 29.33 6.28
N GLU A 439 -17.44 30.45 6.71
CA GLU A 439 -18.22 31.33 5.84
C GLU A 439 -17.41 32.14 4.82
N LYS A 440 -16.08 32.10 4.82
CA LYS A 440 -15.25 32.95 3.91
C LYS A 440 -13.93 32.31 3.49
N ARG A 441 -13.96 31.09 2.93
CA ARG A 441 -12.74 30.52 2.31
C ARG A 441 -12.86 30.50 0.79
N ASP A 442 -11.74 30.81 0.12
CA ASP A 442 -11.61 30.62 -1.31
C ASP A 442 -11.64 29.14 -1.66
N PHE A 443 -12.39 28.78 -2.70
CA PHE A 443 -12.46 27.44 -3.20
C PHE A 443 -11.44 27.19 -4.32
N PHE A 444 -10.93 25.97 -4.37
CA PHE A 444 -10.04 25.51 -5.39
C PHE A 444 -10.71 24.40 -6.19
N GLN A 445 -10.77 24.60 -7.51
CA GLN A 445 -11.34 23.62 -8.41
C GLN A 445 -10.36 22.48 -8.66
N LEU A 446 -10.75 21.25 -8.26
CA LEU A 446 -10.05 20.04 -8.65
C LEU A 446 -10.31 19.75 -10.13
N PRO A 447 -9.33 19.21 -10.88
CA PRO A 447 -9.51 18.89 -12.28
C PRO A 447 -10.60 17.83 -12.49
N LYS A 448 -11.24 17.87 -13.64
CA LYS A 448 -12.17 16.82 -14.07
C LYS A 448 -11.39 15.55 -14.37
N VAL A 449 -11.69 14.46 -13.66
CA VAL A 449 -10.94 13.21 -13.74
C VAL A 449 -11.82 12.01 -14.06
N SER A 450 -11.20 11.01 -14.70
CA SER A 450 -11.83 9.72 -14.97
C SER A 450 -10.84 8.59 -14.66
N ASN A 451 -11.29 7.63 -13.85
CA ASN A 451 -10.53 6.42 -13.52
C ASN A 451 -11.49 5.36 -12.97
N ASN A 452 -11.46 4.16 -13.52
CA ASN A 452 -12.38 3.08 -13.18
C ASN A 452 -13.86 3.54 -13.27
N ASN A 453 -14.62 3.39 -12.16
CA ASN A 453 -16.03 3.81 -12.09
C ASN A 453 -16.22 5.33 -11.92
N VAL A 454 -15.18 6.09 -11.67
CA VAL A 454 -15.22 7.56 -11.62
C VAL A 454 -15.11 8.11 -13.05
N VAL A 455 -16.15 8.72 -13.59
CA VAL A 455 -16.17 9.22 -14.97
C VAL A 455 -16.51 10.70 -14.99
N GLY A 456 -15.55 11.53 -15.40
CA GLY A 456 -15.76 12.96 -15.60
C GLY A 456 -16.11 13.73 -14.33
N VAL A 457 -15.65 13.29 -13.17
CA VAL A 457 -15.95 13.91 -11.86
C VAL A 457 -14.97 15.05 -11.58
N SER A 458 -15.50 16.16 -11.08
CA SER A 458 -14.73 17.28 -10.56
C SER A 458 -15.36 17.77 -9.24
N ALA A 459 -14.57 18.42 -8.39
CA ALA A 459 -15.05 18.97 -7.14
C ALA A 459 -14.37 20.31 -6.85
N SER A 460 -15.05 21.16 -6.11
CA SER A 460 -14.49 22.41 -5.60
C SER A 460 -14.27 22.25 -4.11
N VAL A 461 -13.03 22.40 -3.62
CA VAL A 461 -12.67 22.20 -2.21
C VAL A 461 -12.09 23.49 -1.63
N PRO A 462 -12.33 23.79 -0.35
CA PRO A 462 -11.84 25.03 0.24
C PRO A 462 -10.32 24.97 0.44
N ARG A 463 -9.64 26.09 0.19
CA ARG A 463 -8.19 26.22 0.38
C ARG A 463 -7.81 26.21 1.86
N GLY A 464 -6.63 25.63 2.15
CA GLY A 464 -6.09 25.60 3.51
C GLY A 464 -6.99 24.90 4.53
N SER A 465 -7.77 23.93 4.10
CA SER A 465 -8.71 23.16 4.92
C SER A 465 -8.55 21.66 4.70
N ILE A 466 -9.19 20.87 5.57
CA ILE A 466 -9.27 19.43 5.44
C ILE A 466 -10.65 19.04 4.91
N THR A 467 -10.67 18.39 3.74
CA THR A 467 -11.88 17.81 3.16
C THR A 467 -11.83 16.29 3.28
N GLY A 468 -12.77 15.70 4.02
CA GLY A 468 -12.94 14.26 4.12
C GLY A 468 -13.61 13.70 2.87
N VAL A 469 -13.04 12.65 2.29
CA VAL A 469 -13.60 11.91 1.15
C VAL A 469 -14.15 10.59 1.68
N CYS A 470 -15.46 10.44 1.67
CA CYS A 470 -16.15 9.28 2.25
C CYS A 470 -17.10 8.60 1.23
N GLY A 471 -17.78 7.56 1.66
CA GLY A 471 -18.69 6.74 0.85
C GLY A 471 -18.46 5.25 1.04
N VAL A 472 -19.35 4.41 0.53
CA VAL A 472 -19.26 2.94 0.65
C VAL A 472 -17.99 2.38 0.01
N SER A 473 -17.59 1.17 0.42
CA SER A 473 -16.48 0.46 -0.22
C SER A 473 -16.79 0.25 -1.71
N GLY A 474 -15.81 0.47 -2.60
CA GLY A 474 -16.02 0.37 -4.04
C GLY A 474 -16.72 1.56 -4.71
N SER A 475 -17.09 2.62 -3.96
CA SER A 475 -17.76 3.81 -4.55
C SER A 475 -16.84 4.71 -5.39
N GLY A 476 -15.54 4.43 -5.47
CA GLY A 476 -14.59 5.16 -6.33
C GLY A 476 -13.67 6.15 -5.62
N LYS A 477 -13.66 6.22 -4.29
CA LYS A 477 -12.80 7.15 -3.50
C LYS A 477 -11.32 7.08 -3.87
N SER A 478 -10.73 5.89 -3.82
CA SER A 478 -9.31 5.69 -4.16
C SER A 478 -9.02 5.89 -5.64
N SER A 479 -9.98 5.58 -6.52
CA SER A 479 -9.90 5.86 -7.96
C SER A 479 -9.86 7.36 -8.22
N PHE A 480 -10.71 8.14 -7.53
CA PHE A 480 -10.71 9.60 -7.58
C PHE A 480 -9.39 10.19 -7.10
N ALA A 481 -8.91 9.77 -5.91
CA ALA A 481 -7.64 10.24 -5.36
C ALA A 481 -6.44 9.95 -6.27
N SER A 482 -6.39 8.73 -6.83
CA SER A 482 -5.35 8.33 -7.79
C SER A 482 -5.40 9.19 -9.05
N ALA A 483 -6.59 9.44 -9.60
CA ALA A 483 -6.77 10.27 -10.79
C ALA A 483 -6.39 11.75 -10.53
N ILE A 484 -6.77 12.31 -9.38
CA ILE A 484 -6.36 13.67 -8.97
C ILE A 484 -4.84 13.74 -8.84
N SER A 485 -4.21 12.72 -8.21
CA SER A 485 -2.75 12.70 -8.04
C SER A 485 -1.97 12.65 -9.35
N GLN A 486 -2.55 12.09 -10.39
CA GLN A 486 -1.96 12.04 -11.74
C GLN A 486 -2.22 13.31 -12.56
N SER A 487 -3.33 14.01 -12.28
CA SER A 487 -3.78 15.18 -13.05
C SER A 487 -3.22 16.51 -12.52
N LEU A 488 -2.87 16.59 -11.25
CA LEU A 488 -2.30 17.80 -10.64
C LEU A 488 -0.77 17.71 -10.57
N PRO A 489 -0.03 18.75 -10.98
CA PRO A 489 1.43 18.73 -11.03
C PRO A 489 2.10 18.70 -9.64
N GLN A 490 1.41 19.16 -8.61
CA GLN A 490 1.96 19.31 -7.26
C GLN A 490 1.06 18.63 -6.22
N VAL A 491 1.10 17.28 -6.19
CA VAL A 491 0.37 16.47 -5.23
C VAL A 491 1.32 15.60 -4.43
N ASN A 492 1.12 15.59 -3.12
CA ASN A 492 1.67 14.58 -2.22
C ASN A 492 0.57 13.55 -1.92
N TYR A 493 0.71 12.33 -2.42
CA TYR A 493 -0.24 11.25 -2.15
C TYR A 493 0.32 10.24 -1.15
N VAL A 494 -0.17 10.29 0.06
CA VAL A 494 0.11 9.32 1.13
C VAL A 494 -0.86 8.14 0.96
N SER A 495 -0.48 7.19 0.11
CA SER A 495 -1.29 6.01 -0.20
C SER A 495 -1.17 4.92 0.87
N GLN A 496 -2.12 3.98 0.90
CA GLN A 496 -2.12 2.79 1.78
C GLN A 496 -0.92 1.85 1.55
N LYS A 497 -0.28 1.90 0.38
CA LYS A 497 0.87 1.04 0.06
C LYS A 497 2.01 1.32 1.03
N GLN A 498 2.62 0.27 1.56
CA GLN A 498 3.79 0.42 2.42
C GLN A 498 4.97 1.07 1.70
N MET A 499 5.84 1.71 2.48
CA MET A 499 7.12 2.17 1.98
C MET A 499 7.97 0.96 1.58
N ARG A 500 8.49 1.01 0.37
CA ARG A 500 9.49 0.03 -0.08
C ARG A 500 10.88 0.57 0.23
N GLY A 501 11.73 -0.28 0.75
CA GLY A 501 13.13 0.06 1.04
C GLY A 501 14.04 -1.13 0.81
N ASN A 502 15.28 -0.85 0.48
CA ASN A 502 16.36 -1.84 0.49
C ASN A 502 16.94 -1.95 1.92
N ILE A 503 17.96 -2.79 2.10
CA ILE A 503 18.61 -3.01 3.39
C ILE A 503 19.19 -1.72 4.04
N ARG A 504 19.44 -0.68 3.26
CA ARG A 504 19.95 0.63 3.72
C ARG A 504 18.87 1.64 4.02
N SER A 505 17.62 1.37 3.64
CA SER A 505 16.50 2.30 3.82
C SER A 505 16.06 2.35 5.29
N THR A 506 16.29 3.49 5.92
CA THR A 506 15.93 3.79 7.32
C THR A 506 14.98 4.98 7.37
N ILE A 507 14.39 5.26 8.54
CA ILE A 507 13.62 6.48 8.79
C ILE A 507 14.50 7.73 8.53
N SER A 508 15.77 7.72 8.92
CA SER A 508 16.72 8.81 8.62
C SER A 508 16.80 9.10 7.13
N THR A 509 16.90 8.07 6.28
CA THR A 509 16.96 8.25 4.82
C THR A 509 15.62 8.68 4.24
N ALA A 510 14.50 8.17 4.75
CA ALA A 510 13.17 8.55 4.30
C ALA A 510 12.83 10.01 4.60
N LEU A 511 13.29 10.55 5.73
CA LEU A 511 13.09 11.94 6.16
C LEU A 511 14.22 12.88 5.70
N ASP A 512 15.20 12.37 4.95
CA ASP A 512 16.39 13.13 4.53
C ASP A 512 17.08 13.84 5.72
N LEU A 513 17.31 13.08 6.79
CA LEU A 513 17.91 13.57 8.04
C LEU A 513 19.41 13.41 8.13
N SER A 514 20.01 12.46 7.40
CA SER A 514 21.43 12.10 7.55
C SER A 514 22.34 13.31 7.42
N SER A 515 22.13 14.15 6.42
CA SER A 515 22.94 15.38 6.22
C SER A 515 22.68 16.43 7.31
N THR A 516 21.46 16.53 7.81
CA THR A 516 21.09 17.47 8.90
C THR A 516 21.76 17.07 10.20
N ILE A 517 21.70 15.79 10.56
CA ILE A 517 22.36 15.24 11.77
C ILE A 517 23.88 15.41 11.68
N ALA A 518 24.49 15.05 10.55
CA ALA A 518 25.91 15.21 10.33
C ALA A 518 26.37 16.68 10.46
N ASN A 519 25.58 17.63 9.98
CA ASN A 519 25.87 19.08 10.13
C ASN A 519 25.78 19.52 11.60
N ILE A 520 24.81 19.02 12.37
CA ILE A 520 24.66 19.32 13.80
C ILE A 520 25.92 18.85 14.55
N TYR A 521 26.32 17.59 14.34
CA TYR A 521 27.52 17.05 14.99
C TYR A 521 28.80 17.76 14.58
N SER A 522 29.03 17.94 13.28
CA SER A 522 30.21 18.65 12.78
C SER A 522 30.33 20.07 13.32
N LYS A 523 29.23 20.82 13.35
CA LYS A 523 29.22 22.21 13.81
C LYS A 523 29.51 22.36 15.31
N ASN A 524 29.04 21.42 16.15
CA ASN A 524 29.19 21.49 17.59
C ASN A 524 30.51 20.91 18.10
N THR A 525 31.07 19.94 17.40
CA THR A 525 32.28 19.23 17.81
C THR A 525 33.54 19.70 17.06
N GLY A 526 33.38 20.45 15.96
CA GLY A 526 34.49 20.81 15.07
C GLY A 526 35.03 19.66 14.24
N ALA A 527 34.50 18.45 14.40
CA ALA A 527 34.97 17.28 13.64
C ALA A 527 34.44 17.30 12.19
N SER A 528 35.14 16.60 11.30
CA SER A 528 34.74 16.53 9.89
C SER A 528 33.32 15.98 9.72
N LYS A 529 32.51 16.61 8.88
CA LYS A 529 31.17 16.13 8.55
C LYS A 529 31.16 14.71 8.01
N GLU A 530 32.23 14.27 7.35
CA GLU A 530 32.34 12.93 6.75
C GLU A 530 32.33 11.80 7.79
N LEU A 531 32.78 12.09 9.04
CA LEU A 531 32.68 11.17 10.18
C LEU A 531 31.22 10.86 10.60
N PHE A 532 30.28 11.69 10.20
CA PHE A 532 28.87 11.57 10.62
C PHE A 532 27.93 11.14 9.48
N LEU A 533 28.50 10.65 8.33
CA LEU A 533 27.71 10.22 7.18
C LEU A 533 27.73 8.70 7.03
N LEU A 534 26.55 8.08 6.96
CA LEU A 534 26.35 6.65 6.66
C LEU A 534 26.45 6.38 5.15
N GLN A 535 27.60 6.69 4.54
CA GLN A 535 27.89 6.41 3.15
C GLN A 535 29.11 5.51 3.05
N PRO A 536 29.07 4.40 2.29
CA PRO A 536 30.24 3.55 2.08
C PRO A 536 31.47 4.32 1.62
N GLY A 537 32.62 4.05 2.21
CA GLY A 537 33.88 4.75 1.92
C GLY A 537 34.03 6.09 2.65
N LYS A 538 33.13 6.47 3.56
CA LYS A 538 33.33 7.60 4.47
C LYS A 538 33.83 7.08 5.83
N PRO A 539 34.74 7.83 6.52
CA PRO A 539 35.42 7.34 7.72
C PRO A 539 34.48 7.01 8.88
N GLY A 540 33.33 7.68 8.97
CA GLY A 540 32.33 7.37 9.99
C GLY A 540 31.45 6.16 9.72
N CYS A 541 31.46 5.65 8.50
CA CYS A 541 30.67 4.47 8.12
C CYS A 541 31.45 3.18 8.43
N CYS A 542 30.81 2.19 9.02
CA CYS A 542 31.45 0.89 9.22
C CYS A 542 31.85 0.28 7.87
N ASP A 543 33.13 0.04 7.65
CA ASP A 543 33.68 -0.44 6.37
C ASP A 543 33.18 -1.86 6.05
N GLU A 544 33.07 -2.74 7.03
CA GLU A 544 32.70 -4.14 6.83
C GLU A 544 31.27 -4.31 6.33
N CYS A 545 30.29 -3.64 6.98
CA CYS A 545 28.89 -3.73 6.56
C CYS A 545 28.44 -2.58 5.65
N GLY A 546 29.29 -1.58 5.39
CA GLY A 546 28.95 -0.38 4.62
C GLY A 546 27.75 0.37 5.20
N GLY A 547 27.63 0.44 6.53
CA GLY A 547 26.54 1.14 7.24
C GLY A 547 25.20 0.41 7.24
N THR A 548 25.15 -0.88 6.91
CA THR A 548 23.90 -1.67 6.98
C THR A 548 23.65 -2.26 8.36
N GLY A 549 24.69 -2.40 9.20
CA GLY A 549 24.63 -3.04 10.51
C GLY A 549 24.52 -4.57 10.45
N VAL A 550 24.36 -5.15 9.26
CA VAL A 550 24.24 -6.60 9.06
C VAL A 550 25.05 -7.05 7.85
N ILE A 551 25.48 -8.30 7.87
CA ILE A 551 26.12 -8.99 6.75
C ILE A 551 25.15 -10.04 6.24
N GLU A 552 24.95 -10.09 4.91
CA GLU A 552 24.09 -11.06 4.24
C GLU A 552 24.94 -12.19 3.63
N PHE A 553 24.64 -13.42 4.01
CA PHE A 553 25.19 -14.61 3.38
C PHE A 553 24.12 -15.26 2.51
N THR A 554 24.35 -15.28 1.22
CA THR A 554 23.49 -15.98 0.26
C THR A 554 24.25 -17.15 -0.31
N ARG A 555 23.83 -18.39 -0.04
CA ARG A 555 24.26 -19.56 -0.77
C ARG A 555 23.32 -19.83 -1.93
N THR A 556 23.87 -20.27 -3.07
CA THR A 556 23.12 -20.63 -4.27
C THR A 556 22.07 -21.69 -3.89
N PHE A 557 20.78 -21.36 -3.92
CA PHE A 557 19.62 -22.21 -3.55
C PHE A 557 19.17 -22.18 -2.07
N GLU A 558 19.78 -21.37 -1.18
CA GLU A 558 19.34 -21.24 0.21
C GLU A 558 18.79 -19.83 0.51
N LYS A 559 17.99 -19.73 1.57
CA LYS A 559 17.53 -18.41 2.06
C LYS A 559 18.73 -17.57 2.50
N THR A 560 18.75 -16.28 2.16
CA THR A 560 19.73 -15.32 2.63
C THR A 560 19.69 -15.24 4.17
N VAL A 561 20.79 -15.56 4.81
CA VAL A 561 20.98 -15.43 6.26
C VAL A 561 21.57 -14.07 6.56
N LYS A 562 20.99 -13.34 7.52
CA LYS A 562 21.49 -12.04 7.98
C LYS A 562 22.04 -12.18 9.40
N ILE A 563 23.27 -11.78 9.57
CA ILE A 563 23.92 -11.73 10.89
C ILE A 563 24.30 -10.29 11.23
N SER A 564 24.30 -9.94 12.51
CA SER A 564 24.83 -8.64 12.95
C SER A 564 26.29 -8.51 12.53
N CYS A 565 26.65 -7.33 12.07
CA CYS A 565 28.05 -7.05 11.69
C CYS A 565 28.96 -7.20 12.90
N PRO A 566 30.01 -8.04 12.88
CA PRO A 566 30.87 -8.27 14.03
C PRO A 566 31.71 -7.04 14.39
N THR A 567 31.99 -6.14 13.43
CA THR A 567 32.82 -4.94 13.65
C THR A 567 32.05 -3.81 14.34
N CYS A 568 30.81 -3.53 13.92
CA CYS A 568 30.01 -2.46 14.52
C CYS A 568 28.86 -2.98 15.41
N GLU A 569 28.74 -4.29 15.59
CA GLU A 569 27.67 -4.94 16.38
C GLU A 569 26.25 -4.46 16.05
N GLY A 570 26.03 -4.04 14.81
CA GLY A 570 24.77 -3.47 14.36
C GLY A 570 24.67 -1.94 14.46
N ALA A 571 25.65 -1.24 15.02
CA ALA A 571 25.62 0.20 15.30
C ALA A 571 25.77 1.10 14.06
N LEU A 572 25.98 0.55 12.86
CA LEU A 572 26.05 1.23 11.56
C LEU A 572 27.34 2.03 11.33
N PHE A 573 27.83 2.74 12.33
CA PHE A 573 29.01 3.61 12.29
C PHE A 573 30.29 2.88 12.68
N SER A 574 31.44 3.44 12.30
CA SER A 574 32.75 3.01 12.78
C SER A 574 32.94 3.40 14.26
N ASN A 575 33.96 2.82 14.92
CA ASN A 575 34.25 3.17 16.33
C ASN A 575 34.93 4.53 16.48
N GLU A 576 35.35 5.18 15.37
CA GLU A 576 35.97 6.52 15.41
C GLU A 576 35.03 7.62 15.93
N VAL A 577 33.71 7.37 15.97
CA VAL A 577 32.70 8.34 16.41
C VAL A 577 32.28 8.19 17.87
N ASP A 578 32.81 7.19 18.60
CA ASP A 578 32.34 6.83 19.94
C ASP A 578 32.61 7.92 20.98
N ASP A 579 33.76 8.57 20.90
CA ASP A 579 34.16 9.63 21.81
C ASP A 579 33.63 11.02 21.42
N ILE A 580 32.93 11.14 20.28
CA ILE A 580 32.43 12.43 19.77
C ILE A 580 30.98 12.63 20.18
N CYS A 581 30.77 13.31 21.31
CA CYS A 581 29.46 13.49 21.92
C CYS A 581 28.96 14.92 21.88
N ILE A 582 27.63 15.10 21.82
CA ILE A 582 26.92 16.35 22.07
C ILE A 582 25.89 16.08 23.16
N SER A 583 25.92 16.85 24.27
CA SER A 583 25.04 16.64 25.42
C SER A 583 25.05 15.19 25.94
N GLY A 584 26.22 14.53 25.91
CA GLY A 584 26.40 13.16 26.34
C GLY A 584 25.94 12.09 25.34
N LEU A 585 25.47 12.46 24.15
CA LEU A 585 25.02 11.54 23.09
C LEU A 585 26.03 11.53 21.93
N ASN A 586 26.59 10.38 21.59
CA ASN A 586 27.32 10.22 20.34
C ASN A 586 26.35 9.98 19.17
N ILE A 587 26.83 9.93 17.95
CA ILE A 587 25.96 9.79 16.79
C ILE A 587 25.29 8.40 16.71
N LYS A 588 25.94 7.34 17.21
CA LYS A 588 25.38 5.99 17.29
C LYS A 588 24.13 6.04 18.18
N ASP A 589 24.27 6.58 19.39
CA ASP A 589 23.16 6.72 20.35
C ASP A 589 22.02 7.56 19.79
N PHE A 590 22.34 8.68 19.10
CA PHE A 590 21.32 9.49 18.42
C PHE A 590 20.51 8.68 17.40
N TYR A 591 21.16 7.82 16.62
CA TYR A 591 20.49 7.04 15.60
C TYR A 591 19.60 5.95 16.20
N PHE A 592 19.95 5.40 17.35
CA PHE A 592 19.19 4.32 18.00
C PHE A 592 18.24 4.78 19.09
N CYS A 593 18.39 5.99 19.60
CA CYS A 593 17.48 6.61 20.54
C CYS A 593 16.08 6.81 19.93
N ALA A 594 15.04 6.64 20.73
CA ALA A 594 13.67 6.98 20.32
C ALA A 594 13.53 8.49 20.12
N LEU A 595 12.73 8.91 19.15
CA LEU A 595 12.56 10.34 18.79
C LEU A 595 12.13 11.20 20.00
N HIS A 596 11.26 10.67 20.90
CA HIS A 596 10.82 11.39 22.10
C HIS A 596 11.89 11.52 23.18
N SER A 597 12.93 10.66 23.14
CA SER A 597 14.03 10.65 24.13
C SER A 597 15.22 11.52 23.72
N LEU A 598 15.15 12.19 22.55
CA LEU A 598 16.23 13.06 22.09
C LEU A 598 16.38 14.29 22.99
N PRO A 599 17.62 14.67 23.39
CA PRO A 599 17.87 15.86 24.20
C PRO A 599 17.33 17.13 23.58
N LYS A 600 16.62 17.96 24.37
CA LYS A 600 15.99 19.21 23.89
C LYS A 600 17.01 20.18 23.27
N GLU A 601 18.22 20.26 23.80
CA GLU A 601 19.32 21.08 23.27
C GLU A 601 19.69 20.66 21.85
N LEU A 602 19.69 19.37 21.58
CA LEU A 602 20.02 18.80 20.27
C LEU A 602 18.87 18.99 19.28
N VAL A 603 17.63 18.79 19.73
CA VAL A 603 16.41 19.01 18.95
C VAL A 603 16.28 20.49 18.55
N GLY A 604 16.58 21.43 19.47
CA GLY A 604 16.51 22.87 19.23
C GLY A 604 17.48 23.41 18.19
N GLN A 605 18.56 22.68 17.87
CA GLN A 605 19.55 23.12 16.87
C GLN A 605 19.08 23.04 15.42
N SER A 606 17.99 22.34 15.15
CA SER A 606 17.42 22.24 13.80
C SER A 606 15.90 22.29 13.81
N LYS A 607 15.33 23.29 13.13
CA LYS A 607 13.88 23.40 12.93
C LYS A 607 13.30 22.12 12.30
N LYS A 608 14.05 21.46 11.43
CA LYS A 608 13.63 20.20 10.80
C LYS A 608 13.53 19.08 11.82
N VAL A 609 14.54 18.91 12.69
CA VAL A 609 14.54 17.89 13.75
C VAL A 609 13.40 18.16 14.75
N ALA A 610 13.26 19.39 15.20
CA ALA A 610 12.18 19.78 16.11
C ALA A 610 10.78 19.53 15.53
N SER A 611 10.59 19.83 14.25
CA SER A 611 9.33 19.54 13.54
C SER A 611 9.06 18.03 13.46
N ILE A 612 10.09 17.22 13.18
CA ILE A 612 9.97 15.75 13.11
C ILE A 612 9.58 15.19 14.48
N VAL A 613 10.25 15.60 15.54
CA VAL A 613 9.92 15.14 16.90
C VAL A 613 8.47 15.49 17.25
N GLY A 614 8.06 16.76 17.12
CA GLY A 614 6.70 17.16 17.47
C GLY A 614 5.61 16.50 16.62
N ILE A 615 5.82 16.33 15.31
CA ILE A 615 4.86 15.61 14.46
C ILE A 615 4.84 14.11 14.81
N SER A 616 6.00 13.51 15.12
CA SER A 616 6.09 12.09 15.47
C SER A 616 5.32 11.74 16.75
N GLU A 617 5.35 12.63 17.74
CA GLU A 617 4.57 12.52 18.98
C GLU A 617 3.06 12.54 18.69
N ALA A 618 2.61 13.53 17.91
CA ALA A 618 1.20 13.65 17.53
C ALA A 618 0.69 12.47 16.68
N LEU A 619 1.57 11.87 15.87
CA LEU A 619 1.25 10.68 15.08
C LEU A 619 1.44 9.36 15.84
N GLY A 620 1.83 9.37 17.12
CA GLY A 620 2.06 8.18 17.93
C GLY A 620 3.17 7.27 17.41
N ILE A 621 4.24 7.84 16.82
CA ILE A 621 5.43 7.13 16.32
C ILE A 621 6.73 7.66 16.91
N SER A 622 6.67 8.44 17.98
CA SER A 622 7.84 9.01 18.63
C SER A 622 8.74 7.96 19.33
N HIS A 623 8.21 6.76 19.56
CA HIS A 623 8.96 5.59 20.03
C HIS A 623 9.93 5.00 18.98
N LEU A 624 9.80 5.38 17.71
CA LEU A 624 10.69 4.92 16.65
C LEU A 624 12.01 5.68 16.68
N SER A 625 13.11 4.96 16.38
CA SER A 625 14.43 5.56 16.18
C SER A 625 14.65 5.89 14.70
N VAL A 626 15.55 6.84 14.41
CA VAL A 626 15.88 7.20 13.02
C VAL A 626 16.63 6.11 12.26
N SER A 627 17.29 5.18 12.96
CA SER A 627 17.95 4.00 12.40
C SER A 627 16.95 2.90 11.99
N ARG A 628 15.69 2.96 12.43
CA ARG A 628 14.70 1.91 12.18
C ARG A 628 14.57 1.64 10.69
N LYS A 629 14.70 0.38 10.29
CA LYS A 629 14.61 -0.05 8.89
C LYS A 629 13.19 0.08 8.38
N ILE A 630 13.02 0.65 7.18
CA ILE A 630 11.69 0.84 6.56
C ILE A 630 10.97 -0.51 6.37
N GLY A 631 11.68 -1.56 5.98
CA GLY A 631 11.09 -2.90 5.81
C GLY A 631 10.67 -3.60 7.11
N SER A 632 11.04 -3.08 8.29
CA SER A 632 10.65 -3.64 9.59
C SER A 632 9.49 -2.90 10.26
N LEU A 633 8.98 -1.84 9.62
CA LEU A 633 7.83 -1.09 10.11
C LEU A 633 6.54 -1.89 9.91
N SER A 634 5.65 -1.82 10.89
CA SER A 634 4.27 -2.27 10.70
C SER A 634 3.56 -1.44 9.64
N GLY A 635 2.43 -1.93 9.11
CA GLY A 635 1.65 -1.19 8.11
C GLY A 635 1.23 0.20 8.58
N GLY A 636 0.77 0.31 9.82
CA GLY A 636 0.39 1.57 10.44
C GLY A 636 1.57 2.51 10.65
N GLU A 637 2.71 2.02 11.16
CA GLU A 637 3.94 2.81 11.31
C GLU A 637 4.45 3.32 9.96
N SER A 638 4.47 2.47 8.94
CA SER A 638 4.92 2.85 7.60
C SER A 638 4.08 3.98 7.00
N ARG A 639 2.74 3.94 7.16
CA ARG A 639 1.83 5.02 6.72
C ARG A 639 2.07 6.31 7.47
N ARG A 640 2.25 6.25 8.79
CA ARG A 640 2.51 7.42 9.64
C ARG A 640 3.87 8.06 9.36
N VAL A 641 4.90 7.26 9.05
CA VAL A 641 6.20 7.78 8.60
C VAL A 641 6.08 8.50 7.25
N LYS A 642 5.27 7.99 6.30
CA LYS A 642 4.96 8.73 5.06
C LYS A 642 4.25 10.05 5.34
N LEU A 643 3.28 10.03 6.25
CA LEU A 643 2.55 11.23 6.64
C LEU A 643 3.50 12.24 7.31
N LEU A 644 4.35 11.79 8.22
CA LEU A 644 5.42 12.60 8.80
C LEU A 644 6.29 13.25 7.71
N GLN A 645 6.74 12.46 6.73
CA GLN A 645 7.53 12.97 5.59
C GLN A 645 6.78 14.07 4.82
N ALA A 646 5.48 13.90 4.58
CA ALA A 646 4.65 14.87 3.87
C ALA A 646 4.46 16.18 4.67
N LEU A 647 4.30 16.09 6.00
CA LEU A 647 4.04 17.23 6.88
C LEU A 647 5.31 18.02 7.24
N VAL A 648 6.47 17.40 7.24
CA VAL A 648 7.77 18.08 7.51
C VAL A 648 8.13 19.11 6.43
N SER A 649 7.66 18.91 5.19
CA SER A 649 7.95 19.80 4.06
C SER A 649 6.67 20.33 3.40
N PRO A 650 5.84 21.11 4.14
CA PRO A 650 4.59 21.65 3.62
C PRO A 650 4.88 22.70 2.54
N ASN A 651 3.97 22.83 1.57
CA ASN A 651 4.04 23.84 0.52
C ASN A 651 2.63 24.29 0.13
N LYS A 652 2.37 25.59 0.14
CA LYS A 652 1.06 26.20 -0.17
C LYS A 652 0.55 25.93 -1.59
N GLU A 653 1.42 25.57 -2.51
CA GLU A 653 1.03 25.17 -3.87
C GLU A 653 0.71 23.68 -4.00
N LYS A 654 1.01 22.88 -2.97
CA LYS A 654 0.78 21.43 -3.01
C LYS A 654 -0.57 21.07 -2.40
N THR A 655 -1.23 20.11 -3.05
CA THR A 655 -2.36 19.38 -2.47
C THR A 655 -1.85 18.13 -1.77
N LEU A 656 -2.26 17.89 -0.53
CA LEU A 656 -1.95 16.67 0.22
C LEU A 656 -3.16 15.75 0.19
N ILE A 657 -2.99 14.53 -0.28
CA ILE A 657 -4.01 13.47 -0.24
C ILE A 657 -3.54 12.41 0.74
N ILE A 658 -4.36 12.08 1.73
CA ILE A 658 -4.05 11.10 2.77
C ILE A 658 -5.11 10.00 2.73
N ASP A 659 -4.66 8.76 2.52
CA ASP A 659 -5.54 7.59 2.42
C ASP A 659 -5.48 6.80 3.73
N GLU A 660 -6.60 6.76 4.45
CA GLU A 660 -6.82 6.12 5.74
C GLU A 660 -5.77 6.49 6.81
N PRO A 661 -5.70 7.77 7.23
CA PRO A 661 -4.73 8.21 8.26
C PRO A 661 -4.92 7.51 9.62
N GLY A 662 -6.14 7.06 9.91
CA GLY A 662 -6.49 6.37 11.15
C GLY A 662 -6.28 4.86 11.15
N ALA A 663 -5.74 4.28 10.08
CA ALA A 663 -5.52 2.83 10.03
C ALA A 663 -4.41 2.40 11.01
N GLY A 664 -4.71 1.39 11.84
CA GLY A 664 -3.79 0.91 12.90
C GLY A 664 -3.68 1.82 14.11
N LEU A 665 -4.55 2.84 14.22
CA LEU A 665 -4.68 3.67 15.41
C LEU A 665 -5.95 3.31 16.19
N ASP A 666 -5.82 3.35 17.51
CA ASP A 666 -7.00 3.43 18.37
C ASP A 666 -7.76 4.74 18.11
N ARG A 667 -9.03 4.77 18.54
CA ARG A 667 -9.95 5.88 18.24
C ARG A 667 -9.41 7.25 18.65
N LEU A 668 -8.86 7.37 19.87
CA LEU A 668 -8.36 8.65 20.38
C LEU A 668 -7.12 9.12 19.63
N SER A 669 -6.19 8.20 19.38
CA SER A 669 -4.97 8.48 18.61
C SER A 669 -5.29 8.91 17.17
N ALA A 670 -6.31 8.32 16.53
CA ALA A 670 -6.76 8.69 15.20
C ALA A 670 -7.31 10.13 15.15
N ILE A 671 -8.14 10.52 16.12
CA ILE A 671 -8.68 11.87 16.26
C ILE A 671 -7.56 12.88 16.49
N ASN A 672 -6.64 12.58 17.41
CA ASN A 672 -5.52 13.45 17.72
C ASN A 672 -4.60 13.66 16.50
N ALA A 673 -4.39 12.63 15.68
CA ALA A 673 -3.64 12.73 14.44
C ALA A 673 -4.30 13.74 13.46
N ILE A 674 -5.61 13.68 13.26
CA ILE A 674 -6.32 14.63 12.40
C ILE A 674 -6.30 16.06 12.97
N ARG A 675 -6.53 16.20 14.27
CA ARG A 675 -6.43 17.51 14.95
C ARG A 675 -5.05 18.14 14.80
N HIS A 676 -4.01 17.32 14.83
CA HIS A 676 -2.65 17.79 14.57
C HIS A 676 -2.45 18.18 13.11
N ILE A 677 -2.98 17.41 12.15
CA ILE A 677 -2.92 17.74 10.72
C ILE A 677 -3.58 19.09 10.45
N HIS A 678 -4.62 19.48 11.18
CA HIS A 678 -5.25 20.80 11.08
C HIS A 678 -4.27 21.96 11.31
N GLN A 679 -3.27 21.82 12.16
CA GLN A 679 -2.26 22.85 12.41
C GLN A 679 -1.40 23.14 11.16
N TYR A 680 -1.39 22.23 10.20
CA TYR A 680 -0.67 22.33 8.94
C TYR A 680 -1.57 22.66 7.75
N ALA A 681 -2.89 22.66 7.90
CA ALA A 681 -3.83 22.75 6.78
C ALA A 681 -3.60 24.02 5.93
N GLU A 682 -3.36 25.16 6.57
CA GLU A 682 -3.09 26.45 5.89
C GLU A 682 -1.73 26.50 5.16
N ARG A 683 -0.85 25.53 5.42
CA ARG A 683 0.44 25.40 4.76
C ARG A 683 0.37 24.58 3.46
N PHE A 684 -0.80 24.03 3.14
CA PHE A 684 -1.11 23.32 1.91
C PHE A 684 -2.17 24.07 1.11
N LYS A 685 -2.25 23.78 -0.19
CA LYS A 685 -3.31 24.28 -1.05
C LYS A 685 -4.68 23.75 -0.61
N ALA A 686 -4.74 22.44 -0.35
CA ALA A 686 -5.86 21.73 0.26
C ALA A 686 -5.36 20.38 0.80
N ILE A 687 -6.04 19.83 1.80
CA ILE A 687 -5.82 18.47 2.30
C ILE A 687 -7.09 17.65 2.04
N LEU A 688 -6.94 16.50 1.35
CA LEU A 688 -8.00 15.53 1.15
C LEU A 688 -7.71 14.32 2.03
N VAL A 689 -8.62 13.96 2.91
CA VAL A 689 -8.53 12.79 3.81
C VAL A 689 -9.56 11.76 3.36
N ILE A 690 -9.09 10.62 2.84
CA ILE A 690 -9.97 9.51 2.48
C ILE A 690 -10.07 8.62 3.71
N ASP A 691 -11.26 8.48 4.25
CA ASP A 691 -11.50 7.58 5.37
C ASP A 691 -12.98 7.11 5.36
N HIS A 692 -13.28 6.12 6.18
CA HIS A 692 -14.62 5.58 6.39
C HIS A 692 -15.04 5.67 7.88
N LYS A 693 -14.11 6.02 8.77
CA LYS A 693 -14.35 6.15 10.21
C LYS A 693 -15.08 7.46 10.52
N PRO A 694 -16.30 7.42 11.08
CA PRO A 694 -17.07 8.63 11.39
C PRO A 694 -16.33 9.62 12.29
N GLU A 695 -15.56 9.13 13.25
CA GLU A 695 -14.75 9.95 14.16
C GLU A 695 -13.67 10.77 13.45
N ILE A 696 -13.05 10.24 12.38
CA ILE A 696 -12.08 10.94 11.56
C ILE A 696 -12.77 11.95 10.66
N LEU A 697 -13.85 11.52 9.99
CA LEU A 697 -14.61 12.35 9.08
C LEU A 697 -15.25 13.54 9.79
N ASN A 698 -15.67 13.36 11.05
CA ASN A 698 -16.23 14.43 11.86
C ASN A 698 -15.18 15.48 12.26
N GLU A 699 -13.90 15.17 12.27
CA GLU A 699 -12.83 16.12 12.49
C GLU A 699 -12.44 16.91 11.22
N CYS A 700 -12.91 16.53 10.02
CA CYS A 700 -12.70 17.28 8.78
C CYS A 700 -13.55 18.54 8.73
N ASP A 701 -13.14 19.55 7.97
CA ASP A 701 -13.90 20.81 7.81
C ASP A 701 -15.08 20.63 6.85
N TYR A 702 -14.91 19.80 5.80
CA TYR A 702 -15.91 19.48 4.79
C TYR A 702 -15.90 17.99 4.48
N LEU A 703 -16.99 17.50 3.94
CA LEU A 703 -17.12 16.13 3.41
C LEU A 703 -17.43 16.16 1.93
N LEU A 704 -16.82 15.25 1.21
CA LEU A 704 -17.09 14.89 -0.18
C LEU A 704 -17.49 13.41 -0.21
N GLU A 705 -18.78 13.11 -0.34
CA GLU A 705 -19.28 11.74 -0.30
C GLU A 705 -19.47 11.17 -1.68
N PHE A 706 -18.89 9.99 -1.91
CA PHE A 706 -19.03 9.21 -3.13
C PHE A 706 -20.11 8.12 -2.97
N GLY A 707 -20.96 7.97 -3.99
CA GLY A 707 -22.04 7.01 -4.03
C GLY A 707 -22.80 6.99 -5.36
N PRO A 708 -24.10 6.54 -5.31
CA PRO A 708 -24.80 6.00 -4.15
C PRO A 708 -24.38 4.58 -3.77
N GLY A 709 -23.80 3.79 -4.72
CA GLY A 709 -23.43 2.39 -4.53
C GLY A 709 -21.96 2.12 -4.79
N ALA A 710 -21.62 0.84 -4.96
CA ALA A 710 -20.31 0.35 -5.33
C ALA A 710 -20.21 0.02 -6.83
N GLY A 711 -19.01 -0.04 -7.39
CA GLY A 711 -18.81 -0.42 -8.79
C GLY A 711 -19.49 0.50 -9.78
N PRO A 712 -20.30 -0.01 -10.74
CA PRO A 712 -20.99 0.79 -11.74
C PRO A 712 -21.98 1.81 -11.16
N ASP A 713 -22.58 1.51 -10.02
CA ASP A 713 -23.54 2.39 -9.33
C ASP A 713 -22.85 3.49 -8.50
N GLY A 714 -21.54 3.42 -8.36
CA GLY A 714 -20.72 4.41 -7.67
C GLY A 714 -20.19 5.51 -8.60
N GLY A 715 -19.07 6.11 -8.19
CA GLY A 715 -18.30 7.05 -9.01
C GLY A 715 -18.86 8.46 -9.10
N LYS A 716 -19.93 8.78 -8.36
CA LYS A 716 -20.57 10.11 -8.37
C LYS A 716 -20.41 10.77 -7.00
N ILE A 717 -20.39 12.10 -6.97
CA ILE A 717 -20.46 12.87 -5.73
C ILE A 717 -21.94 13.03 -5.38
N VAL A 718 -22.34 12.51 -4.22
CA VAL A 718 -23.73 12.56 -3.72
C VAL A 718 -23.93 13.60 -2.62
N TYR A 719 -22.85 14.04 -1.98
CA TYR A 719 -22.87 15.10 -0.98
C TYR A 719 -21.57 15.90 -0.98
N PHE A 720 -21.70 17.19 -0.79
CA PHE A 720 -20.59 18.09 -0.46
C PHE A 720 -21.07 19.14 0.54
N GLY A 721 -20.43 19.20 1.69
CA GLY A 721 -20.82 20.14 2.76
C GLY A 721 -20.10 19.86 4.09
N PRO A 722 -20.44 20.57 5.17
CA PRO A 722 -19.88 20.32 6.49
C PRO A 722 -20.27 18.90 6.98
N PRO A 723 -19.49 18.29 7.89
CA PRO A 723 -19.83 17.00 8.47
C PRO A 723 -21.17 17.06 9.23
N VAL A 724 -22.06 16.12 8.90
CA VAL A 724 -23.31 15.89 9.63
C VAL A 724 -23.20 14.55 10.34
N TYR A 725 -23.13 14.57 11.66
CA TYR A 725 -22.81 13.38 12.48
C TYR A 725 -23.80 12.22 12.25
N ASN A 726 -25.10 12.52 12.20
CA ASN A 726 -26.12 11.48 11.96
C ASN A 726 -25.95 10.80 10.59
N ARG A 727 -25.52 11.55 9.57
CA ARG A 727 -25.24 11.01 8.24
C ARG A 727 -24.02 10.09 8.24
N LEU A 728 -22.98 10.44 9.04
CA LEU A 728 -21.75 9.64 9.16
C LEU A 728 -21.98 8.30 9.89
N ILE A 729 -22.95 8.20 10.78
CA ILE A 729 -23.25 6.96 11.53
C ILE A 729 -24.30 6.07 10.85
N GLY A 730 -24.75 6.43 9.64
CA GLY A 730 -25.70 5.62 8.87
C GLY A 730 -27.15 5.75 9.29
N GLY A 731 -27.51 6.84 9.97
CA GLY A 731 -28.91 7.19 10.20
C GLY A 731 -29.59 7.53 8.86
N GLN A 732 -30.61 6.77 8.46
CA GLN A 732 -31.51 7.15 7.40
C GLN A 732 -32.15 8.50 7.77
N GLN A 733 -32.18 9.41 6.80
CA GLN A 733 -33.02 10.59 6.92
C GLN A 733 -34.50 10.12 6.90
N ASP A 734 -35.25 10.51 7.91
CA ASP A 734 -36.70 10.68 7.78
C ASP A 734 -37.04 11.79 6.78
#